data_e828a065688601452f44b047996f751c
#
_entry.id   e828a065688601452f44b047996f751c
#
_cell.length_a   1.000
_cell.length_b   1.000
_cell.length_c   1.000
_cell.angle_alpha   90.00
_cell.angle_beta   90.00
_cell.angle_gamma   90.00
#
_symmetry.space_group_name_H-M   'P 1'
#
loop_
_entity.id
_entity.type
_entity.pdbx_description
1 polymer ?
#
loop_
_entity_poly.entity_id
_entity_poly.type
_entity_poly.pdbx_seq_one_letter_code
_entity_poly.pdbx_strand_id
1 'polypeptide(L)'
;MQWFSKNAVFFAVKTCLAAFLALYFALELNLDKPAWAVTTVLLASQLYSASTISKSVFRLLGTLLGGVFVFFIFPPTVQHPLLFCFCISLWVSVCLYLSLHDRTPKSYVFMLAGYSAAIMGFPEVTTPLSITSTVISRIEEITLGIVCSSLVHALLFPVSMRSLLEQSVSHWYLNARKLCSDLLSGIPSDSSPERDDILIRMATHPQQVEVLITHCVYEGDAARRLIRLVSVQYQHLSYLIPTLTAIEMRLQRLSILQIAFPENVAQTFQLFLQWLNDGEAVGETGGIQQTLSACQAELNLAWQNGDLPTENWLLFTGLMERLADFVRIAGAYQSVGGLVSDLSGDTTLARGKRTHRFFDKGLIRLSALTAFCATFGSCLLWMGSGWRDGASAPVMAAILCSLLASQDTPLTSMKLFVRGVIVAIIISVIYVALLLPQATSFEALMICLAPGLMILALMIARPSTNMIGLSVAIQIPGFIGLGHHLKPDLVLLINNAIATMAGVMFAVIITAIMRNKRPSWTARRAVRQGLRELLRFIKETERNGSSLLGRQRFISLMLDKVNVVLPRLRLDPHPDMRSAGMLLKEVWLGVNSFDYYARHKVLLQQYHLDSGQMFHELALFLKRRLKSLQTPPHADLQEELDLLLLKLEQLAKRDERVLTPLFHLFSIRLYLFPQQAWPIIK
;
A
#
# COMPACT_ATOMS: atom_id res chain seq x y z
N MET A 1 -5.41 28.37 2.86
CA MET A 1 -4.76 28.93 4.06
C MET A 1 -4.44 27.83 5.09
N GLN A 2 -3.54 26.88 4.83
CA GLN A 2 -3.19 25.81 5.79
C GLN A 2 -1.64 25.65 5.92
N TRP A 3 -0.91 26.75 5.76
CA TRP A 3 0.55 26.72 5.92
C TRP A 3 0.99 26.48 7.36
N PHE A 4 0.16 26.82 8.33
CA PHE A 4 0.46 26.81 9.77
C PHE A 4 -0.51 25.94 10.58
N SER A 5 -0.62 24.63 10.25
CA SER A 5 -1.26 23.75 11.23
C SER A 5 -0.38 23.70 12.49
N LYS A 6 -0.98 23.79 13.68
CA LYS A 6 -0.25 23.74 14.95
C LYS A 6 0.75 22.58 14.99
N ASN A 7 0.35 21.40 14.53
CA ASN A 7 1.20 20.22 14.52
C ASN A 7 2.41 20.34 13.58
N ALA A 8 2.28 21.01 12.42
CA ALA A 8 3.39 21.23 11.50
C ALA A 8 4.42 22.21 12.07
N VAL A 9 3.96 23.27 12.76
CA VAL A 9 4.85 24.23 13.44
C VAL A 9 5.59 23.55 14.60
N PHE A 10 4.88 22.81 15.46
CA PHE A 10 5.53 22.04 16.54
C PHE A 10 6.53 21.02 16.01
N PHE A 11 6.21 20.34 14.92
CA PHE A 11 7.15 19.44 14.24
C PHE A 11 8.40 20.18 13.77
N ALA A 12 8.25 21.36 13.14
CA ALA A 12 9.36 22.14 12.63
C ALA A 12 10.28 22.63 13.77
N VAL A 13 9.70 23.13 14.87
CA VAL A 13 10.47 23.55 16.06
C VAL A 13 11.25 22.39 16.66
N LYS A 14 10.61 21.23 16.85
CA LYS A 14 11.29 20.02 17.37
C LYS A 14 12.43 19.58 16.47
N THR A 15 12.19 19.54 15.16
CA THR A 15 13.19 19.11 14.19
C THR A 15 14.38 20.07 14.16
N CYS A 16 14.11 21.38 14.23
CA CYS A 16 15.15 22.40 14.30
C CYS A 16 15.98 22.26 15.58
N LEU A 17 15.33 22.11 16.73
CA LEU A 17 16.02 21.89 18.03
C LEU A 17 16.86 20.60 18.00
N ALA A 18 16.32 19.51 17.48
CA ALA A 18 17.05 18.24 17.36
C ALA A 18 18.28 18.37 16.42
N ALA A 19 18.15 19.15 15.33
CA ALA A 19 19.26 19.41 14.41
C ALA A 19 20.38 20.23 15.08
N PHE A 20 20.03 21.24 15.88
CA PHE A 20 21.01 22.02 16.62
C PHE A 20 21.70 21.22 17.72
N LEU A 21 20.96 20.39 18.45
CA LEU A 21 21.55 19.48 19.44
C LEU A 21 22.50 18.49 18.78
N ALA A 22 22.11 17.91 17.64
CA ALA A 22 22.96 16.99 16.90
C ALA A 22 24.23 17.68 16.37
N LEU A 23 24.11 18.92 15.86
CA LEU A 23 25.25 19.71 15.40
C LEU A 23 26.19 20.06 16.56
N TYR A 24 25.62 20.52 17.68
CA TYR A 24 26.41 20.88 18.88
C TYR A 24 27.22 19.69 19.38
N PHE A 25 26.60 18.55 19.63
CA PHE A 25 27.30 17.36 20.11
C PHE A 25 28.30 16.80 19.07
N ALA A 26 27.99 16.88 17.78
CA ALA A 26 28.90 16.44 16.73
C ALA A 26 30.17 17.29 16.71
N LEU A 27 30.09 18.60 16.97
CA LEU A 27 31.21 19.51 17.07
C LEU A 27 32.01 19.29 18.39
N GLU A 28 31.35 19.17 19.54
CA GLU A 28 31.98 18.92 20.82
C GLU A 28 32.73 17.58 20.87
N LEU A 29 32.14 16.53 20.26
CA LEU A 29 32.77 15.21 20.18
C LEU A 29 33.83 15.10 19.07
N ASN A 30 34.15 16.19 18.38
CA ASN A 30 35.10 16.23 17.26
C ASN A 30 34.87 15.17 16.19
N LEU A 31 33.56 15.00 15.77
CA LEU A 31 33.21 14.07 14.70
C LEU A 31 33.59 14.65 13.31
N ASP A 32 34.12 13.82 12.42
CA ASP A 32 34.70 14.24 11.14
C ASP A 32 33.73 14.99 10.20
N LYS A 33 32.45 14.59 10.17
CA LYS A 33 31.44 15.07 9.20
C LYS A 33 30.11 15.46 9.88
N PRO A 34 30.07 16.49 10.76
CA PRO A 34 28.87 16.91 11.51
C PRO A 34 27.62 17.11 10.66
N ALA A 35 27.79 17.48 9.38
CA ALA A 35 26.71 17.59 8.41
C ALA A 35 25.84 16.33 8.27
N TRP A 36 26.42 15.15 8.49
CA TRP A 36 25.66 13.88 8.42
C TRP A 36 24.71 13.68 9.60
N ALA A 37 25.08 14.18 10.78
CA ALA A 37 24.20 14.18 11.95
C ALA A 37 22.97 15.06 11.71
N VAL A 38 23.15 16.29 11.20
CA VAL A 38 22.06 17.20 10.84
C VAL A 38 21.16 16.60 9.75
N THR A 39 21.77 16.09 8.68
CA THR A 39 21.01 15.42 7.59
C THR A 39 20.19 14.25 8.15
N THR A 40 20.75 13.49 9.09
CA THR A 40 20.06 12.36 9.70
C THR A 40 18.83 12.80 10.50
N VAL A 41 18.94 13.88 11.26
CA VAL A 41 17.79 14.45 11.99
C VAL A 41 16.68 14.83 11.00
N LEU A 42 17.01 15.57 9.94
CA LEU A 42 16.02 16.02 8.95
C LEU A 42 15.33 14.84 8.23
N LEU A 43 16.07 13.75 7.97
CA LEU A 43 15.53 12.58 7.29
C LEU A 43 14.79 11.61 8.23
N ALA A 44 15.21 11.51 9.51
CA ALA A 44 14.61 10.60 10.48
C ALA A 44 13.36 11.17 11.10
N SER A 45 13.30 12.49 11.34
CA SER A 45 12.17 13.16 11.98
C SER A 45 10.88 12.95 11.20
N GLN A 46 9.82 12.59 11.93
CA GLN A 46 8.47 12.37 11.42
C GLN A 46 7.47 13.07 12.35
N LEU A 47 6.26 13.32 11.85
CA LEU A 47 5.20 14.01 12.61
C LEU A 47 4.84 13.26 13.90
N TYR A 48 4.87 11.91 13.86
CA TYR A 48 4.55 11.03 14.99
C TYR A 48 5.83 10.47 15.61
N SER A 49 5.91 10.45 16.95
CA SER A 49 7.09 9.99 17.69
C SER A 49 7.47 8.53 17.39
N ALA A 50 6.48 7.63 17.35
CA ALA A 50 6.70 6.24 17.02
C ALA A 50 7.26 6.02 15.61
N SER A 51 6.82 6.82 14.62
CA SER A 51 7.37 6.74 13.27
C SER A 51 8.79 7.27 13.18
N THR A 52 9.15 8.28 14.00
CA THR A 52 10.53 8.76 14.13
C THR A 52 11.43 7.66 14.70
N ILE A 53 11.02 7.01 15.79
CA ILE A 53 11.80 5.94 16.44
C ILE A 53 11.97 4.75 15.48
N SER A 54 10.88 4.27 14.87
CA SER A 54 10.96 3.12 13.97
C SER A 54 11.85 3.38 12.75
N LYS A 55 11.73 4.57 12.14
CA LYS A 55 12.56 4.97 11.01
C LYS A 55 14.02 5.13 11.41
N SER A 56 14.29 5.62 12.61
CA SER A 56 15.61 5.74 13.20
C SER A 56 16.29 4.39 13.34
N VAL A 57 15.59 3.40 13.91
CA VAL A 57 16.11 2.01 14.04
C VAL A 57 16.43 1.42 12.67
N PHE A 58 15.50 1.56 11.71
CA PHE A 58 15.73 1.03 10.36
C PHE A 58 16.87 1.75 9.64
N ARG A 59 17.05 3.05 9.91
CA ARG A 59 18.17 3.83 9.36
C ARG A 59 19.51 3.34 9.90
N LEU A 60 19.63 3.10 11.22
CA LEU A 60 20.85 2.57 11.83
C LEU A 60 21.20 1.21 11.23
N LEU A 61 20.24 0.27 11.21
CA LEU A 61 20.46 -1.07 10.66
C LEU A 61 20.88 -1.04 9.18
N GLY A 62 20.25 -0.19 8.36
CA GLY A 62 20.61 -0.05 6.96
C GLY A 62 22.01 0.54 6.75
N THR A 63 22.40 1.52 7.56
CA THR A 63 23.76 2.11 7.49
C THR A 63 24.83 1.10 7.92
N LEU A 64 24.57 0.36 9.00
CA LEU A 64 25.48 -0.70 9.46
C LEU A 64 25.67 -1.77 8.37
N LEU A 65 24.58 -2.23 7.75
CA LEU A 65 24.65 -3.24 6.68
C LEU A 65 25.42 -2.72 5.46
N GLY A 66 25.21 -1.46 5.06
CA GLY A 66 25.93 -0.82 3.96
C GLY A 66 27.41 -0.61 4.29
N GLY A 67 27.73 -0.18 5.54
CA GLY A 67 29.08 -0.01 6.02
C GLY A 67 29.88 -1.30 6.06
N VAL A 68 29.28 -2.37 6.62
CA VAL A 68 29.89 -3.71 6.63
C VAL A 68 30.20 -4.19 5.20
N PHE A 69 29.26 -4.01 4.26
CA PHE A 69 29.51 -4.40 2.87
C PHE A 69 30.70 -3.64 2.27
N VAL A 70 30.76 -2.32 2.43
CA VAL A 70 31.86 -1.50 1.89
C VAL A 70 33.18 -1.87 2.55
N PHE A 71 33.20 -2.04 3.87
CA PHE A 71 34.39 -2.40 4.61
C PHE A 71 35.06 -3.67 4.08
N PHE A 72 34.27 -4.67 3.69
CA PHE A 72 34.82 -5.92 3.14
C PHE A 72 35.12 -5.86 1.64
N ILE A 73 34.34 -5.13 0.84
CA ILE A 73 34.49 -5.13 -0.62
C ILE A 73 35.53 -4.12 -1.11
N PHE A 74 35.73 -3.02 -0.36
CA PHE A 74 36.60 -1.92 -0.78
C PHE A 74 38.06 -2.34 -0.92
N PRO A 75 38.71 -2.99 0.10
CA PRO A 75 40.13 -3.33 0.01
C PRO A 75 40.53 -4.18 -1.19
N PRO A 76 39.80 -5.28 -1.52
CA PRO A 76 40.17 -6.15 -2.66
C PRO A 76 39.82 -5.55 -4.02
N THR A 77 38.94 -4.52 -4.09
CA THR A 77 38.43 -4.03 -5.37
C THR A 77 38.88 -2.61 -5.75
N VAL A 78 39.40 -1.83 -4.80
CA VAL A 78 39.76 -0.42 -5.02
C VAL A 78 40.82 -0.22 -6.11
N GLN A 79 41.73 -1.19 -6.27
CA GLN A 79 42.76 -1.17 -7.33
C GLN A 79 42.18 -1.45 -8.74
N HIS A 80 40.96 -1.96 -8.83
CA HIS A 80 40.24 -2.23 -10.05
C HIS A 80 38.96 -1.38 -10.14
N PRO A 81 39.03 -0.13 -10.56
CA PRO A 81 37.92 0.83 -10.49
C PRO A 81 36.63 0.32 -11.13
N LEU A 82 36.75 -0.37 -12.27
CA LEU A 82 35.59 -0.93 -12.96
C LEU A 82 34.89 -2.02 -12.13
N LEU A 83 35.70 -2.92 -11.50
CA LEU A 83 35.18 -3.97 -10.63
C LEU A 83 34.53 -3.40 -9.39
N PHE A 84 35.17 -2.40 -8.76
CA PHE A 84 34.60 -1.71 -7.61
C PHE A 84 33.24 -1.07 -7.94
N CYS A 85 33.17 -0.29 -9.02
CA CYS A 85 31.93 0.33 -9.48
C CYS A 85 30.82 -0.71 -9.80
N PHE A 86 31.21 -1.83 -10.41
CA PHE A 86 30.28 -2.93 -10.67
C PHE A 86 29.75 -3.55 -9.35
N CYS A 87 30.61 -3.85 -8.39
CA CYS A 87 30.23 -4.45 -7.11
C CYS A 87 29.29 -3.54 -6.31
N ILE A 88 29.59 -2.24 -6.19
CA ILE A 88 28.70 -1.29 -5.51
C ILE A 88 27.38 -1.15 -6.24
N SER A 89 27.37 -1.03 -7.57
CA SER A 89 26.14 -0.91 -8.35
C SER A 89 25.27 -2.18 -8.27
N LEU A 90 25.89 -3.35 -8.25
CA LEU A 90 25.21 -4.63 -8.04
C LEU A 90 24.60 -4.71 -6.65
N TRP A 91 25.32 -4.29 -5.62
CA TRP A 91 24.84 -4.23 -4.24
C TRP A 91 23.62 -3.30 -4.11
N VAL A 92 23.66 -2.10 -4.69
CA VAL A 92 22.51 -1.17 -4.75
C VAL A 92 21.29 -1.85 -5.37
N SER A 93 21.49 -2.54 -6.49
CA SER A 93 20.45 -3.27 -7.22
C SER A 93 19.84 -4.41 -6.40
N VAL A 94 20.69 -5.25 -5.77
CA VAL A 94 20.25 -6.39 -4.94
C VAL A 94 19.51 -5.88 -3.71
N CYS A 95 20.03 -4.89 -3.02
CA CYS A 95 19.38 -4.27 -1.87
C CYS A 95 18.03 -3.66 -2.25
N LEU A 96 17.93 -2.98 -3.39
CA LEU A 96 16.67 -2.45 -3.88
C LEU A 96 15.68 -3.57 -4.23
N TYR A 97 16.16 -4.65 -4.86
CA TYR A 97 15.32 -5.82 -5.15
C TYR A 97 14.72 -6.42 -3.88
N LEU A 98 15.51 -6.58 -2.82
CA LEU A 98 15.04 -7.06 -1.51
C LEU A 98 14.07 -6.07 -0.85
N SER A 99 14.38 -4.77 -0.90
CA SER A 99 13.54 -3.71 -0.37
C SER A 99 12.12 -3.73 -0.98
N LEU A 100 12.01 -3.88 -2.29
CA LEU A 100 10.73 -3.88 -3.00
C LEU A 100 9.88 -5.14 -2.78
N HIS A 101 10.41 -6.18 -2.13
CA HIS A 101 9.65 -7.35 -1.67
C HIS A 101 8.98 -7.15 -0.30
N ASP A 102 9.21 -6.03 0.35
CA ASP A 102 8.53 -5.64 1.58
C ASP A 102 7.88 -4.27 1.42
N ARG A 103 6.56 -4.18 1.63
CA ARG A 103 5.80 -2.93 1.57
C ARG A 103 5.70 -2.23 2.92
N THR A 104 6.27 -2.81 3.96
CA THR A 104 6.32 -2.19 5.28
C THR A 104 7.49 -1.22 5.39
N PRO A 105 7.48 -0.32 6.37
CA PRO A 105 8.62 0.57 6.63
C PRO A 105 9.97 -0.14 6.85
N LYS A 106 9.97 -1.46 7.13
CA LYS A 106 11.18 -2.28 7.25
C LYS A 106 11.98 -2.36 5.94
N SER A 107 11.30 -2.23 4.79
CA SER A 107 11.93 -2.18 3.46
C SER A 107 13.01 -1.12 3.36
N TYR A 108 12.90 -0.06 4.18
CA TYR A 108 13.87 1.03 4.25
C TYR A 108 15.28 0.58 4.65
N VAL A 109 15.42 -0.51 5.43
CA VAL A 109 16.73 -1.06 5.84
C VAL A 109 17.55 -1.46 4.61
N PHE A 110 16.98 -2.27 3.73
CA PHE A 110 17.67 -2.72 2.52
C PHE A 110 17.92 -1.58 1.54
N MET A 111 16.92 -0.71 1.34
CA MET A 111 17.07 0.44 0.46
C MET A 111 18.23 1.33 0.91
N LEU A 112 18.31 1.62 2.21
CA LEU A 112 19.37 2.42 2.80
C LEU A 112 20.74 1.71 2.73
N ALA A 113 20.80 0.40 2.98
CA ALA A 113 22.03 -0.37 2.87
C ALA A 113 22.66 -0.25 1.47
N GLY A 114 21.81 -0.25 0.42
CA GLY A 114 22.26 -0.06 -0.96
C GLY A 114 22.95 1.29 -1.16
N TYR A 115 22.22 2.39 -0.96
CA TYR A 115 22.79 3.70 -1.29
C TYR A 115 23.79 4.21 -0.22
N SER A 116 23.74 3.72 1.04
CA SER A 116 24.79 4.04 2.02
C SER A 116 26.16 3.49 1.62
N ALA A 117 26.18 2.31 1.01
CA ALA A 117 27.42 1.76 0.45
C ALA A 117 27.99 2.67 -0.66
N ALA A 118 27.12 3.21 -1.53
CA ALA A 118 27.54 4.17 -2.56
C ALA A 118 28.07 5.49 -1.95
N ILE A 119 27.41 6.02 -0.89
CA ILE A 119 27.82 7.27 -0.23
C ILE A 119 29.18 7.09 0.46
N MET A 120 29.45 5.95 1.07
CA MET A 120 30.72 5.70 1.75
C MET A 120 31.83 5.28 0.78
N GLY A 121 31.51 4.52 -0.26
CA GLY A 121 32.52 3.92 -1.12
C GLY A 121 33.04 4.84 -2.25
N PHE A 122 32.15 5.50 -3.00
CA PHE A 122 32.58 6.28 -4.17
C PHE A 122 33.49 7.47 -3.85
N PRO A 123 33.22 8.31 -2.82
CA PRO A 123 34.11 9.43 -2.50
C PRO A 123 35.51 8.98 -2.05
N GLU A 124 35.63 7.81 -1.42
CA GLU A 124 36.89 7.33 -0.85
C GLU A 124 37.83 6.70 -1.90
N VAL A 125 37.41 6.58 -3.16
CA VAL A 125 38.30 6.07 -4.24
C VAL A 125 39.54 6.97 -4.42
N THR A 126 39.42 8.26 -4.14
CA THR A 126 40.56 9.22 -4.23
C THR A 126 41.42 9.20 -2.98
N THR A 127 40.92 8.72 -1.85
CA THR A 127 41.60 8.63 -0.55
C THR A 127 41.40 7.26 0.10
N PRO A 128 41.97 6.17 -0.47
CA PRO A 128 41.61 4.80 -0.09
C PRO A 128 41.89 4.44 1.37
N LEU A 129 42.87 5.08 2.00
CA LEU A 129 43.26 4.82 3.41
C LEU A 129 42.22 5.31 4.43
N SER A 130 41.32 6.23 4.05
CA SER A 130 40.33 6.82 4.94
C SER A 130 39.00 6.02 5.01
N ILE A 131 38.86 4.91 4.25
CA ILE A 131 37.59 4.16 4.20
C ILE A 131 37.13 3.69 5.57
N THR A 132 38.01 3.21 6.42
CA THR A 132 37.68 2.74 7.78
C THR A 132 37.17 3.89 8.66
N SER A 133 37.86 5.04 8.67
CA SER A 133 37.41 6.22 9.41
C SER A 133 36.08 6.73 8.87
N THR A 134 35.90 6.78 7.54
CA THR A 134 34.63 7.21 6.93
C THR A 134 33.46 6.31 7.28
N VAL A 135 33.63 4.99 7.34
CA VAL A 135 32.58 4.05 7.76
C VAL A 135 32.24 4.26 9.23
N ILE A 136 33.26 4.40 10.11
CA ILE A 136 33.05 4.63 11.54
C ILE A 136 32.35 5.97 11.77
N SER A 137 32.88 7.08 11.23
CA SER A 137 32.31 8.42 11.37
C SER A 137 30.85 8.44 10.88
N ARG A 138 30.54 7.72 9.79
CA ARG A 138 29.17 7.61 9.27
C ARG A 138 28.23 6.96 10.29
N ILE A 139 28.67 5.91 10.95
CA ILE A 139 27.88 5.21 11.97
C ILE A 139 27.68 6.09 13.20
N GLU A 140 28.75 6.75 13.67
CA GLU A 140 28.72 7.63 14.85
C GLU A 140 27.78 8.82 14.64
N GLU A 141 27.92 9.54 13.55
CA GLU A 141 27.15 10.75 13.24
C GLU A 141 25.68 10.44 12.95
N ILE A 142 25.39 9.32 12.26
CA ILE A 142 24.02 8.87 12.07
C ILE A 142 23.42 8.44 13.41
N THR A 143 24.15 7.74 14.26
CA THR A 143 23.68 7.33 15.59
C THR A 143 23.38 8.56 16.45
N LEU A 144 24.26 9.56 16.47
CA LEU A 144 24.04 10.82 17.15
C LEU A 144 22.78 11.53 16.66
N GLY A 145 22.64 11.68 15.33
CA GLY A 145 21.46 12.31 14.72
C GLY A 145 20.16 11.57 15.06
N ILE A 146 20.19 10.24 15.07
CA ILE A 146 19.09 9.37 15.47
C ILE A 146 18.70 9.58 16.94
N VAL A 147 19.69 9.59 17.84
CA VAL A 147 19.47 9.77 19.28
C VAL A 147 18.85 11.14 19.53
N CYS A 148 19.43 12.23 19.00
CA CYS A 148 18.89 13.57 19.15
C CYS A 148 17.45 13.70 18.60
N SER A 149 17.21 13.18 17.39
CA SER A 149 15.89 13.21 16.79
C SER A 149 14.86 12.42 17.60
N SER A 150 15.20 11.18 18.00
CA SER A 150 14.28 10.32 18.74
C SER A 150 13.98 10.88 20.13
N LEU A 151 15.00 11.39 20.83
CA LEU A 151 14.85 11.97 22.18
C LEU A 151 13.96 13.22 22.17
N VAL A 152 14.25 14.17 21.27
CA VAL A 152 13.47 15.41 21.17
C VAL A 152 11.99 15.11 20.79
N HIS A 153 11.76 14.21 19.83
CA HIS A 153 10.40 13.87 19.40
C HIS A 153 9.64 13.01 20.41
N ALA A 154 10.34 12.26 21.28
CA ALA A 154 9.71 11.48 22.35
C ALA A 154 9.42 12.31 23.61
N LEU A 155 10.27 13.29 23.95
CA LEU A 155 10.12 14.09 25.17
C LEU A 155 9.26 15.34 24.98
N LEU A 156 9.39 16.05 23.85
CA LEU A 156 8.68 17.29 23.59
C LEU A 156 7.35 17.01 22.89
N PHE A 157 6.24 17.15 23.62
CA PHE A 157 4.86 17.02 23.07
C PHE A 157 4.71 15.83 22.10
N PRO A 158 4.84 14.59 22.56
CA PRO A 158 4.73 13.43 21.70
C PRO A 158 3.33 13.32 21.08
N VAL A 159 3.26 13.15 19.76
CA VAL A 159 2.01 12.91 19.06
C VAL A 159 1.86 11.39 18.88
N SER A 160 0.80 10.82 19.49
CA SER A 160 0.53 9.39 19.45
C SER A 160 -0.01 8.97 18.08
N MET A 161 0.48 7.85 17.59
CA MET A 161 -0.01 7.21 16.37
C MET A 161 -1.21 6.29 16.65
N ARG A 162 -1.41 5.93 17.92
CA ARG A 162 -2.55 5.12 18.36
C ARG A 162 -3.88 5.77 17.98
N SER A 163 -4.07 7.06 18.31
CA SER A 163 -5.28 7.79 17.96
C SER A 163 -5.52 7.86 16.43
N LEU A 164 -4.43 7.97 15.66
CA LEU A 164 -4.53 7.94 14.21
C LEU A 164 -4.98 6.57 13.69
N LEU A 165 -4.48 5.48 14.28
CA LEU A 165 -4.90 4.13 13.92
C LEU A 165 -6.38 3.91 14.23
N GLU A 166 -6.84 4.31 15.42
CA GLU A 166 -8.24 4.24 15.84
C GLU A 166 -9.15 5.05 14.89
N GLN A 167 -8.81 6.30 14.63
CA GLN A 167 -9.54 7.16 13.68
C GLN A 167 -9.55 6.59 12.26
N SER A 168 -8.43 6.05 11.80
CA SER A 168 -8.32 5.46 10.46
C SER A 168 -9.31 4.30 10.29
N VAL A 169 -9.40 3.41 11.28
CA VAL A 169 -10.32 2.26 11.25
C VAL A 169 -11.78 2.73 11.33
N SER A 170 -12.09 3.71 12.18
CA SER A 170 -13.44 4.30 12.30
C SER A 170 -13.89 4.95 10.99
N HIS A 171 -13.05 5.76 10.37
CA HIS A 171 -13.36 6.40 9.08
C HIS A 171 -13.60 5.37 7.96
N TRP A 172 -12.86 4.26 7.98
CA TRP A 172 -13.06 3.22 7.00
C TRP A 172 -14.44 2.56 7.13
N TYR A 173 -14.87 2.26 8.36
CA TYR A 173 -16.19 1.73 8.64
C TYR A 173 -17.31 2.71 8.26
N LEU A 174 -17.15 3.99 8.57
CA LEU A 174 -18.10 5.05 8.16
C LEU A 174 -18.22 5.16 6.63
N ASN A 175 -17.10 5.05 5.90
CA ASN A 175 -17.12 5.00 4.44
C ASN A 175 -17.86 3.77 3.91
N ALA A 176 -17.71 2.60 4.54
CA ALA A 176 -18.43 1.40 4.17
C ALA A 176 -19.95 1.54 4.39
N ARG A 177 -20.35 2.13 5.51
CA ARG A 177 -21.77 2.45 5.81
C ARG A 177 -22.35 3.40 4.77
N LYS A 178 -21.66 4.51 4.49
CA LYS A 178 -22.09 5.48 3.48
C LYS A 178 -22.28 4.80 2.11
N LEU A 179 -21.29 4.01 1.68
CA LEU A 179 -21.38 3.30 0.41
C LEU A 179 -22.55 2.31 0.37
N CYS A 180 -22.81 1.62 1.47
CA CYS A 180 -23.96 0.72 1.59
C CYS A 180 -25.29 1.50 1.49
N SER A 181 -25.41 2.62 2.21
CA SER A 181 -26.60 3.49 2.16
C SER A 181 -26.84 4.05 0.75
N ASP A 182 -25.79 4.54 0.09
CA ASP A 182 -25.88 5.09 -1.28
C ASP A 182 -26.32 4.01 -2.29
N LEU A 183 -25.83 2.77 -2.15
CA LEU A 183 -26.23 1.64 -2.99
C LEU A 183 -27.70 1.28 -2.82
N LEU A 184 -28.20 1.31 -1.58
CA LEU A 184 -29.55 0.90 -1.23
C LEU A 184 -30.58 2.00 -1.51
N SER A 185 -30.19 3.27 -1.47
CA SER A 185 -31.08 4.40 -1.75
C SER A 185 -31.41 4.58 -3.24
N GLY A 186 -30.95 3.68 -4.10
CA GLY A 186 -31.24 3.72 -5.53
C GLY A 186 -30.62 4.91 -6.27
N ILE A 187 -29.63 5.57 -5.70
CA ILE A 187 -28.87 6.63 -6.37
C ILE A 187 -28.22 6.01 -7.61
N PRO A 188 -28.48 6.54 -8.83
CA PRO A 188 -28.04 5.90 -10.06
C PRO A 188 -26.57 5.53 -10.03
N SER A 189 -26.26 4.27 -10.32
CA SER A 189 -24.93 3.67 -10.23
C SER A 189 -23.96 4.13 -11.32
N ASP A 190 -24.34 5.08 -12.17
CA ASP A 190 -23.44 5.66 -13.15
C ASP A 190 -22.41 6.53 -12.42
N SER A 191 -21.24 5.93 -12.25
CA SER A 191 -19.93 6.49 -11.87
C SER A 191 -19.95 7.94 -11.36
N SER A 192 -20.52 8.15 -10.16
CA SER A 192 -20.28 9.42 -9.49
C SER A 192 -18.80 9.45 -9.05
N PRO A 193 -18.04 10.50 -9.33
CA PRO A 193 -16.62 10.62 -8.93
C PRO A 193 -16.42 10.42 -7.43
N GLU A 194 -17.42 10.73 -6.61
CA GLU A 194 -17.40 10.52 -5.17
C GLU A 194 -17.39 9.04 -4.76
N ARG A 195 -18.18 8.21 -5.42
CA ARG A 195 -18.28 6.78 -5.15
C ARG A 195 -16.98 6.06 -5.49
N ASP A 196 -16.41 6.36 -6.64
CA ASP A 196 -15.11 5.83 -7.04
C ASP A 196 -14.02 6.22 -6.04
N ASP A 197 -14.09 7.44 -5.50
CA ASP A 197 -13.17 7.92 -4.48
C ASP A 197 -13.31 7.14 -3.17
N ILE A 198 -14.52 6.87 -2.72
CA ILE A 198 -14.79 6.05 -1.52
C ILE A 198 -14.27 4.63 -1.72
N LEU A 199 -14.55 3.99 -2.85
CA LEU A 199 -14.06 2.64 -3.17
C LEU A 199 -12.54 2.58 -3.18
N ILE A 200 -11.87 3.57 -3.77
CA ILE A 200 -10.40 3.65 -3.80
C ILE A 200 -9.84 3.82 -2.39
N ARG A 201 -10.42 4.71 -1.58
CA ARG A 201 -10.01 4.90 -0.18
C ARG A 201 -10.17 3.62 0.61
N MET A 202 -11.30 2.94 0.48
CA MET A 202 -11.54 1.66 1.14
C MET A 202 -10.56 0.58 0.69
N ALA A 203 -10.26 0.50 -0.59
CA ALA A 203 -9.34 -0.48 -1.14
C ALA A 203 -7.87 -0.23 -0.75
N THR A 204 -7.45 1.04 -0.63
CA THR A 204 -6.06 1.39 -0.25
C THR A 204 -5.82 1.38 1.26
N HIS A 205 -6.87 1.46 2.06
CA HIS A 205 -6.81 1.50 3.51
C HIS A 205 -6.03 0.34 4.15
N PRO A 206 -6.10 -0.93 3.67
CA PRO A 206 -5.32 -2.03 4.19
C PRO A 206 -3.82 -1.75 4.28
N GLN A 207 -3.28 -1.16 3.23
CA GLN A 207 -1.85 -0.83 3.18
C GLN A 207 -1.50 0.29 4.16
N GLN A 208 -2.37 1.29 4.30
CA GLN A 208 -2.17 2.38 5.24
C GLN A 208 -2.16 1.89 6.69
N VAL A 209 -3.13 1.07 7.07
CA VAL A 209 -3.20 0.47 8.41
C VAL A 209 -1.97 -0.39 8.71
N GLU A 210 -1.46 -1.14 7.75
CA GLU A 210 -0.27 -1.97 7.93
C GLU A 210 0.99 -1.13 8.20
N VAL A 211 1.13 0.00 7.51
CA VAL A 211 2.19 0.97 7.78
C VAL A 211 2.04 1.54 9.19
N LEU A 212 0.82 1.94 9.58
CA LEU A 212 0.54 2.44 10.93
C LEU A 212 0.86 1.40 12.01
N ILE A 213 0.43 0.15 11.82
CA ILE A 213 0.73 -0.97 12.73
C ILE A 213 2.24 -1.14 12.90
N THR A 214 3.03 -1.07 11.82
CA THR A 214 4.49 -1.25 11.90
C THR A 214 5.14 -0.18 12.76
N HIS A 215 4.62 1.04 12.75
CA HIS A 215 5.12 2.14 13.58
C HIS A 215 4.58 2.07 15.02
N CYS A 216 3.30 1.76 15.21
CA CYS A 216 2.66 1.67 16.53
C CYS A 216 3.31 0.65 17.48
N VAL A 217 4.01 -0.36 16.97
CA VAL A 217 4.76 -1.33 17.80
C VAL A 217 5.71 -0.64 18.78
N TYR A 218 6.20 0.55 18.45
CA TYR A 218 7.15 1.33 19.26
C TYR A 218 6.48 2.24 20.30
N GLU A 219 5.14 2.24 20.43
CA GLU A 219 4.39 3.03 21.45
C GLU A 219 4.07 2.26 22.75
N GLY A 220 4.65 1.07 22.93
CA GLY A 220 4.50 0.30 24.16
C GLY A 220 3.35 -0.72 24.14
N ASP A 221 2.99 -1.25 25.32
CA ASP A 221 2.11 -2.42 25.45
C ASP A 221 0.64 -2.12 25.11
N ALA A 222 0.15 -0.94 25.44
CA ALA A 222 -1.21 -0.52 25.08
C ALA A 222 -1.40 -0.50 23.54
N ALA A 223 -0.42 0.00 22.80
CA ALA A 223 -0.44 -0.01 21.35
C ALA A 223 -0.35 -1.44 20.78
N ARG A 224 0.42 -2.32 21.40
CA ARG A 224 0.50 -3.74 21.00
C ARG A 224 -0.82 -4.48 21.18
N ARG A 225 -1.62 -4.15 22.21
CA ARG A 225 -2.97 -4.69 22.39
C ARG A 225 -3.89 -4.21 21.29
N LEU A 226 -3.90 -2.90 21.02
CA LEU A 226 -4.68 -2.31 19.93
C LEU A 226 -4.32 -2.95 18.57
N ILE A 227 -3.03 -3.15 18.27
CA ILE A 227 -2.58 -3.81 17.04
C ILE A 227 -3.18 -5.21 16.88
N ARG A 228 -3.25 -5.99 17.96
CA ARG A 228 -3.86 -7.33 17.92
C ARG A 228 -5.36 -7.24 17.60
N LEU A 229 -6.09 -6.35 18.28
CA LEU A 229 -7.51 -6.12 18.05
C LEU A 229 -7.79 -5.66 16.61
N VAL A 230 -7.06 -4.64 16.12
CA VAL A 230 -7.18 -4.14 14.75
C VAL A 230 -6.85 -5.22 13.72
N SER A 231 -5.86 -6.07 13.97
CA SER A 231 -5.50 -7.16 13.04
C SER A 231 -6.61 -8.20 12.90
N VAL A 232 -7.36 -8.49 13.97
CA VAL A 232 -8.53 -9.37 13.94
C VAL A 232 -9.70 -8.71 13.23
N GLN A 233 -10.03 -7.45 13.58
CA GLN A 233 -11.07 -6.67 12.89
C GLN A 233 -10.82 -6.61 11.39
N TYR A 234 -9.56 -6.41 11.03
CA TYR A 234 -9.18 -6.22 9.64
C TYR A 234 -9.44 -7.44 8.77
N GLN A 235 -9.34 -8.65 9.34
CA GLN A 235 -9.70 -9.87 8.63
C GLN A 235 -11.20 -9.90 8.28
N HIS A 236 -12.05 -9.44 9.18
CA HIS A 236 -13.50 -9.34 8.92
C HIS A 236 -13.83 -8.21 7.94
N LEU A 237 -13.26 -7.04 8.15
CA LEU A 237 -13.50 -5.87 7.31
C LEU A 237 -13.09 -6.06 5.84
N SER A 238 -12.10 -6.89 5.55
CA SER A 238 -11.67 -7.19 4.18
C SER A 238 -12.77 -7.82 3.31
N TYR A 239 -13.77 -8.44 3.93
CA TYR A 239 -14.92 -9.01 3.24
C TYR A 239 -16.02 -7.99 2.89
N LEU A 240 -16.00 -6.77 3.46
CA LEU A 240 -17.04 -5.77 3.18
C LEU A 240 -17.10 -5.33 1.73
N ILE A 241 -15.95 -5.08 1.10
CA ILE A 241 -15.92 -4.64 -0.30
C ILE A 241 -16.54 -5.69 -1.23
N PRO A 242 -16.14 -6.99 -1.15
CA PRO A 242 -16.85 -8.03 -1.87
C PRO A 242 -18.35 -8.06 -1.55
N THR A 243 -18.76 -8.01 -0.29
CA THR A 243 -20.18 -8.04 0.10
C THR A 243 -20.98 -6.91 -0.54
N LEU A 244 -20.46 -5.68 -0.51
CA LEU A 244 -21.09 -4.53 -1.19
C LEU A 244 -21.19 -4.74 -2.70
N THR A 245 -20.17 -5.31 -3.34
CA THR A 245 -20.23 -5.65 -4.77
C THR A 245 -21.31 -6.68 -5.07
N ALA A 246 -21.52 -7.65 -4.19
CA ALA A 246 -22.58 -8.65 -4.36
C ALA A 246 -23.99 -8.08 -4.16
N ILE A 247 -24.17 -7.14 -3.24
CA ILE A 247 -25.41 -6.38 -3.06
C ILE A 247 -25.70 -5.59 -4.34
N GLU A 248 -24.72 -4.84 -4.83
CA GLU A 248 -24.84 -4.06 -6.06
C GLU A 248 -25.29 -4.89 -7.26
N MET A 249 -24.67 -6.05 -7.48
CA MET A 249 -24.99 -6.92 -8.60
C MET A 249 -26.46 -7.40 -8.56
N ARG A 250 -26.99 -7.69 -7.36
CA ARG A 250 -28.38 -8.11 -7.18
C ARG A 250 -29.36 -6.97 -7.41
N LEU A 251 -29.05 -5.79 -6.87
CA LEU A 251 -29.86 -4.59 -7.09
C LEU A 251 -29.89 -4.19 -8.57
N GLN A 252 -28.76 -4.27 -9.27
CA GLN A 252 -28.70 -4.04 -10.72
C GLN A 252 -29.58 -5.04 -11.48
N ARG A 253 -29.56 -6.32 -11.10
CA ARG A 253 -30.41 -7.32 -11.75
C ARG A 253 -31.91 -7.06 -11.52
N LEU A 254 -32.27 -6.74 -10.27
CA LEU A 254 -33.68 -6.37 -9.94
C LEU A 254 -34.14 -5.15 -10.71
N SER A 255 -33.29 -4.15 -10.89
CA SER A 255 -33.57 -2.96 -11.70
C SER A 255 -33.73 -3.30 -13.18
N ILE A 256 -32.90 -4.17 -13.77
CA ILE A 256 -33.00 -4.60 -15.16
C ILE A 256 -34.30 -5.35 -15.38
N LEU A 257 -34.73 -6.19 -14.47
CA LEU A 257 -35.97 -6.98 -14.56
C LEU A 257 -37.20 -6.17 -14.17
N GLN A 258 -37.06 -4.93 -13.69
CA GLN A 258 -38.13 -4.06 -13.21
C GLN A 258 -39.01 -4.75 -12.14
N ILE A 259 -38.46 -5.59 -11.30
CA ILE A 259 -39.16 -6.34 -10.26
C ILE A 259 -39.40 -5.42 -9.07
N ALA A 260 -40.67 -5.27 -8.68
CA ALA A 260 -41.02 -4.57 -7.44
C ALA A 260 -40.69 -5.43 -6.23
N PHE A 261 -40.27 -4.78 -5.13
CA PHE A 261 -40.02 -5.47 -3.86
C PHE A 261 -41.36 -5.93 -3.26
N PRO A 262 -41.48 -7.21 -2.84
CA PRO A 262 -42.58 -7.65 -1.98
C PRO A 262 -42.64 -6.79 -0.70
N GLU A 263 -43.82 -6.63 -0.12
CA GLU A 263 -44.06 -5.73 1.01
C GLU A 263 -43.16 -6.05 2.20
N ASN A 264 -43.00 -7.33 2.55
CA ASN A 264 -42.13 -7.81 3.62
C ASN A 264 -40.63 -7.47 3.35
N VAL A 265 -40.20 -7.61 2.10
CA VAL A 265 -38.83 -7.24 1.68
C VAL A 265 -38.63 -5.73 1.77
N ALA A 266 -39.61 -4.95 1.29
CA ALA A 266 -39.55 -3.48 1.34
C ALA A 266 -39.51 -2.94 2.78
N GLN A 267 -40.32 -3.51 3.68
CA GLN A 267 -40.31 -3.16 5.10
C GLN A 267 -38.96 -3.50 5.76
N THR A 268 -38.45 -4.71 5.54
CA THR A 268 -37.15 -5.14 6.05
C THR A 268 -36.02 -4.25 5.54
N PHE A 269 -36.11 -3.84 4.29
CA PHE A 269 -35.14 -2.96 3.66
C PHE A 269 -35.14 -1.54 4.28
N GLN A 270 -36.31 -0.99 4.58
CA GLN A 270 -36.44 0.28 5.28
C GLN A 270 -35.89 0.23 6.71
N LEU A 271 -36.19 -0.84 7.45
CA LEU A 271 -35.63 -1.06 8.79
C LEU A 271 -34.10 -1.18 8.76
N PHE A 272 -33.56 -1.85 7.75
CA PHE A 272 -32.11 -1.95 7.57
C PHE A 272 -31.50 -0.56 7.26
N LEU A 273 -32.13 0.24 6.40
CA LEU A 273 -31.67 1.60 6.09
C LEU A 273 -31.73 2.52 7.33
N GLN A 274 -32.79 2.41 8.13
CA GLN A 274 -32.89 3.13 9.41
C GLN A 274 -31.73 2.71 10.35
N TRP A 275 -31.55 1.42 10.57
CA TRP A 275 -30.42 0.91 11.36
C TRP A 275 -29.06 1.39 10.84
N LEU A 276 -28.90 1.43 9.51
CA LEU A 276 -27.66 1.89 8.88
C LEU A 276 -27.42 3.39 9.12
N ASN A 277 -28.47 4.22 9.14
CA ASN A 277 -28.39 5.67 9.31
C ASN A 277 -28.35 6.09 10.79
N ASP A 278 -29.03 5.38 11.69
CA ASP A 278 -29.04 5.63 13.14
C ASP A 278 -27.70 5.21 13.75
N GLY A 279 -26.73 6.11 13.72
CA GLY A 279 -25.31 5.86 14.05
C GLY A 279 -25.02 5.31 15.46
N GLU A 280 -25.94 5.43 16.41
CA GLU A 280 -25.76 5.10 17.83
C GLU A 280 -26.51 3.83 18.30
N ALA A 281 -27.45 3.29 17.53
CA ALA A 281 -28.19 2.07 17.87
C ALA A 281 -27.34 0.78 17.75
N VAL A 282 -26.10 0.87 18.18
CA VAL A 282 -25.05 -0.15 18.08
C VAL A 282 -25.32 -1.39 18.96
N GLY A 283 -26.24 -1.30 19.93
CA GLY A 283 -26.66 -2.40 20.77
C GLY A 283 -27.59 -3.43 20.11
N GLU A 284 -28.18 -3.12 18.93
CA GLU A 284 -29.27 -3.91 18.32
C GLU A 284 -28.88 -4.64 17.02
N THR A 285 -27.60 -5.00 16.84
CA THR A 285 -27.23 -5.88 15.71
C THR A 285 -28.00 -7.21 15.74
N GLY A 286 -28.41 -7.69 16.91
CA GLY A 286 -29.25 -8.87 17.09
C GLY A 286 -30.67 -8.71 16.53
N GLY A 287 -31.31 -7.56 16.76
CA GLY A 287 -32.67 -7.28 16.30
C GLY A 287 -32.76 -7.25 14.77
N ILE A 288 -31.90 -6.48 14.10
CA ILE A 288 -31.88 -6.43 12.63
C ILE A 288 -31.50 -7.76 12.00
N GLN A 289 -30.63 -8.54 12.64
CA GLN A 289 -30.25 -9.86 12.14
C GLN A 289 -31.43 -10.85 12.23
N GLN A 290 -32.21 -10.78 13.30
CA GLN A 290 -33.45 -11.55 13.43
C GLN A 290 -34.48 -11.16 12.36
N THR A 291 -34.67 -9.86 12.12
CA THR A 291 -35.58 -9.37 11.07
C THR A 291 -35.19 -9.87 9.69
N LEU A 292 -33.88 -9.82 9.36
CA LEU A 292 -33.38 -10.33 8.09
C LEU A 292 -33.60 -11.85 7.95
N SER A 293 -33.38 -12.62 9.03
CA SER A 293 -33.58 -14.06 9.02
C SER A 293 -35.08 -14.46 8.96
N ALA A 294 -35.96 -13.69 9.58
CA ALA A 294 -37.40 -13.89 9.49
C ALA A 294 -37.89 -13.65 8.04
N CYS A 295 -37.46 -12.55 7.43
CA CYS A 295 -37.78 -12.26 6.03
C CYS A 295 -37.26 -13.38 5.09
N GLN A 296 -36.07 -13.92 5.33
CA GLN A 296 -35.57 -15.07 4.56
C GLN A 296 -36.46 -16.32 4.71
N ALA A 297 -36.92 -16.60 5.91
CA ALA A 297 -37.83 -17.75 6.16
C ALA A 297 -39.17 -17.59 5.41
N GLU A 298 -39.75 -16.38 5.43
CA GLU A 298 -40.97 -16.07 4.69
C GLU A 298 -40.78 -16.22 3.17
N LEU A 299 -39.67 -15.72 2.63
CA LEU A 299 -39.34 -15.86 1.21
C LEU A 299 -39.18 -17.34 0.80
N ASN A 300 -38.58 -18.16 1.68
CA ASN A 300 -38.43 -19.60 1.43
C ASN A 300 -39.80 -20.29 1.41
N LEU A 301 -40.70 -19.94 2.32
CA LEU A 301 -42.08 -20.47 2.34
C LEU A 301 -42.88 -20.06 1.08
N ALA A 302 -42.82 -18.79 0.69
CA ALA A 302 -43.48 -18.30 -0.52
C ALA A 302 -42.97 -19.01 -1.78
N TRP A 303 -41.67 -19.30 -1.86
CA TRP A 303 -41.12 -20.07 -2.97
C TRP A 303 -41.56 -21.54 -2.95
N GLN A 304 -41.56 -22.19 -1.79
CA GLN A 304 -42.02 -23.57 -1.64
C GLN A 304 -43.51 -23.73 -2.01
N ASN A 305 -44.34 -22.74 -1.67
CA ASN A 305 -45.75 -22.72 -2.00
C ASN A 305 -46.00 -22.41 -3.50
N GLY A 306 -44.99 -21.95 -4.26
CA GLY A 306 -45.12 -21.58 -5.66
C GLY A 306 -45.58 -20.14 -5.92
N ASP A 307 -45.68 -19.31 -4.85
CA ASP A 307 -46.14 -17.92 -4.95
C ASP A 307 -45.06 -16.98 -5.50
N LEU A 308 -43.78 -17.42 -5.44
CA LEU A 308 -42.64 -16.63 -5.85
C LEU A 308 -41.81 -17.36 -6.92
N PRO A 309 -41.54 -16.73 -8.10
CA PRO A 309 -40.64 -17.30 -9.11
C PRO A 309 -39.22 -17.55 -8.55
N THR A 310 -38.56 -18.62 -8.98
CA THR A 310 -37.26 -19.04 -8.47
C THR A 310 -36.19 -17.96 -8.65
N GLU A 311 -36.14 -17.25 -9.77
CA GLU A 311 -35.17 -16.16 -9.97
C GLU A 311 -35.37 -15.03 -8.95
N ASN A 312 -36.62 -14.62 -8.73
CA ASN A 312 -36.96 -13.56 -7.78
C ASN A 312 -36.61 -13.96 -6.35
N TRP A 313 -36.97 -15.21 -5.99
CA TRP A 313 -36.61 -15.76 -4.68
C TRP A 313 -35.09 -15.78 -4.44
N LEU A 314 -34.28 -16.25 -5.41
CA LEU A 314 -32.82 -16.27 -5.34
C LEU A 314 -32.22 -14.85 -5.21
N LEU A 315 -32.80 -13.88 -5.91
CA LEU A 315 -32.36 -12.47 -5.84
C LEU A 315 -32.65 -11.87 -4.47
N PHE A 316 -33.87 -12.01 -3.95
CA PHE A 316 -34.28 -11.43 -2.67
C PHE A 316 -33.61 -12.12 -1.49
N THR A 317 -33.62 -13.44 -1.43
CA THR A 317 -33.01 -14.22 -0.35
C THR A 317 -31.48 -13.98 -0.33
N GLY A 318 -30.85 -13.98 -1.53
CA GLY A 318 -29.44 -13.66 -1.64
C GLY A 318 -29.11 -12.22 -1.27
N LEU A 319 -30.02 -11.26 -1.49
CA LEU A 319 -29.85 -9.88 -1.01
C LEU A 319 -29.90 -9.83 0.51
N MET A 320 -30.92 -10.46 1.15
CA MET A 320 -31.03 -10.53 2.61
C MET A 320 -29.81 -11.19 3.25
N GLU A 321 -29.28 -12.26 2.66
CA GLU A 321 -28.07 -12.92 3.13
C GLU A 321 -26.85 -11.99 3.11
N ARG A 322 -26.68 -11.20 2.04
CA ARG A 322 -25.57 -10.24 1.95
C ARG A 322 -25.74 -9.06 2.92
N LEU A 323 -26.97 -8.60 3.16
CA LEU A 323 -27.24 -7.62 4.21
C LEU A 323 -26.94 -8.19 5.60
N ALA A 324 -27.31 -9.45 5.87
CA ALA A 324 -26.96 -10.14 7.13
C ALA A 324 -25.44 -10.30 7.30
N ASP A 325 -24.71 -10.61 6.22
CA ASP A 325 -23.23 -10.60 6.24
C ASP A 325 -22.67 -9.22 6.61
N PHE A 326 -23.24 -8.15 6.06
CA PHE A 326 -22.84 -6.78 6.40
C PHE A 326 -23.08 -6.50 7.89
N VAL A 327 -24.27 -6.84 8.43
CA VAL A 327 -24.58 -6.68 9.88
C VAL A 327 -23.60 -7.46 10.74
N ARG A 328 -23.29 -8.70 10.37
CA ARG A 328 -22.36 -9.55 11.11
C ARG A 328 -20.95 -8.95 11.16
N ILE A 329 -20.47 -8.41 10.03
CA ILE A 329 -19.16 -7.76 9.97
C ILE A 329 -19.18 -6.46 10.77
N ALA A 330 -20.27 -5.69 10.70
CA ALA A 330 -20.47 -4.48 11.49
C ALA A 330 -20.49 -4.79 13.00
N GLY A 331 -21.21 -5.82 13.44
CA GLY A 331 -21.23 -6.26 14.83
C GLY A 331 -19.86 -6.73 15.33
N ALA A 332 -19.11 -7.47 14.51
CA ALA A 332 -17.75 -7.86 14.84
C ALA A 332 -16.80 -6.63 14.96
N TYR A 333 -17.01 -5.60 14.15
CA TYR A 333 -16.28 -4.33 14.29
C TYR A 333 -16.58 -3.64 15.61
N GLN A 334 -17.84 -3.56 15.99
CA GLN A 334 -18.31 -2.85 17.19
C GLN A 334 -17.90 -3.58 18.47
N SER A 335 -18.00 -4.92 18.52
CA SER A 335 -17.60 -5.72 19.68
C SER A 335 -16.11 -5.52 20.01
N VAL A 336 -15.26 -5.33 19.00
CA VAL A 336 -13.84 -5.02 19.21
C VAL A 336 -13.65 -3.55 19.59
N GLY A 337 -14.49 -2.63 19.11
CA GLY A 337 -14.50 -1.22 19.53
C GLY A 337 -14.78 -1.08 21.03
N GLY A 338 -15.73 -1.84 21.57
CA GLY A 338 -15.99 -1.94 23.02
C GLY A 338 -14.81 -2.50 23.81
N LEU A 339 -14.08 -3.49 23.27
CA LEU A 339 -12.86 -4.04 23.89
C LEU A 339 -11.68 -3.08 23.85
N VAL A 340 -11.67 -2.11 22.95
CA VAL A 340 -10.63 -1.06 22.91
C VAL A 340 -10.82 -0.06 24.06
N SER A 341 -12.06 0.21 24.48
CA SER A 341 -12.35 1.03 25.67
C SER A 341 -11.99 0.30 26.98
N ASP A 342 -12.08 -1.04 26.99
CA ASP A 342 -11.78 -1.91 28.14
C ASP A 342 -10.41 -2.61 28.01
N LEU A 343 -9.34 -1.83 27.87
CA LEU A 343 -7.97 -2.33 27.68
C LEU A 343 -7.36 -3.05 28.91
N SER A 344 -8.12 -3.29 29.97
CA SER A 344 -7.68 -3.92 31.21
C SER A 344 -7.73 -5.46 31.22
N GLY A 345 -8.40 -6.09 30.26
CA GLY A 345 -8.57 -7.55 30.19
C GLY A 345 -7.46 -8.27 29.42
N ASP A 346 -6.93 -9.36 30.01
CA ASP A 346 -6.01 -10.30 29.36
C ASP A 346 -6.80 -11.19 28.37
N THR A 347 -7.08 -10.69 27.17
CA THR A 347 -7.69 -11.49 26.12
C THR A 347 -6.61 -12.22 25.32
N THR A 348 -6.59 -13.54 25.42
CA THR A 348 -5.79 -14.44 24.56
C THR A 348 -6.34 -14.46 23.14
N LEU A 349 -6.18 -13.36 22.41
CA LEU A 349 -6.57 -13.25 21.00
C LEU A 349 -5.57 -14.00 20.11
N ALA A 350 -6.08 -14.92 19.32
CA ALA A 350 -5.30 -15.68 18.36
C ALA A 350 -4.51 -14.74 17.44
N ARG A 351 -3.23 -15.03 17.27
CA ARG A 351 -2.33 -14.27 16.39
C ARG A 351 -2.86 -14.30 14.97
N GLY A 352 -3.27 -13.14 14.43
CA GLY A 352 -3.79 -13.03 13.07
C GLY A 352 -2.83 -13.68 12.07
N LYS A 353 -3.35 -14.56 11.20
CA LYS A 353 -2.55 -15.21 10.15
C LYS A 353 -2.01 -14.17 9.19
N ARG A 354 -0.75 -14.33 8.78
CA ARG A 354 -0.09 -13.47 7.78
C ARG A 354 -0.92 -13.44 6.49
N THR A 355 -1.33 -12.25 6.07
CA THR A 355 -1.98 -12.05 4.78
C THR A 355 -0.97 -12.30 3.64
N HIS A 356 -1.37 -13.06 2.64
CA HIS A 356 -0.56 -13.27 1.45
C HIS A 356 -0.59 -12.02 0.57
N ARG A 357 0.58 -11.50 0.23
CA ARG A 357 0.74 -10.26 -0.54
C ARG A 357 1.07 -10.53 -1.99
N PHE A 358 0.56 -9.66 -2.83
CA PHE A 358 0.89 -9.64 -4.24
C PHE A 358 2.11 -8.75 -4.51
N PHE A 359 3.11 -9.28 -5.23
CA PHE A 359 4.27 -8.55 -5.70
C PHE A 359 4.41 -8.69 -7.22
N ASP A 360 4.51 -7.57 -7.93
CA ASP A 360 4.83 -7.59 -9.35
C ASP A 360 6.34 -7.82 -9.55
N LYS A 361 6.73 -9.10 -9.56
CA LYS A 361 8.13 -9.51 -9.72
C LYS A 361 8.80 -8.90 -10.96
N GLY A 362 8.05 -8.63 -12.03
CA GLY A 362 8.60 -8.03 -13.22
C GLY A 362 8.93 -6.56 -13.05
N LEU A 363 8.04 -5.80 -12.38
CA LEU A 363 8.30 -4.40 -12.07
C LEU A 363 9.45 -4.25 -11.08
N ILE A 364 9.52 -5.15 -10.07
CA ILE A 364 10.62 -5.18 -9.09
C ILE A 364 11.96 -5.41 -9.78
N ARG A 365 12.06 -6.44 -10.65
CA ARG A 365 13.29 -6.73 -11.42
C ARG A 365 13.68 -5.56 -12.32
N LEU A 366 12.70 -4.95 -12.99
CA LEU A 366 12.96 -3.79 -13.86
C LEU A 366 13.48 -2.59 -13.03
N SER A 367 12.92 -2.34 -11.84
CA SER A 367 13.38 -1.27 -10.96
C SER A 367 14.81 -1.50 -10.45
N ALA A 368 15.13 -2.74 -10.05
CA ALA A 368 16.46 -3.13 -9.61
C ALA A 368 17.49 -2.98 -10.76
N LEU A 369 17.14 -3.42 -11.97
CA LEU A 369 17.97 -3.26 -13.15
C LEU A 369 18.15 -1.78 -13.52
N THR A 370 17.10 -0.96 -13.39
CA THR A 370 17.18 0.48 -13.62
C THR A 370 18.19 1.14 -12.67
N ALA A 371 18.15 0.77 -11.38
CA ALA A 371 19.09 1.29 -10.39
C ALA A 371 20.53 0.85 -10.69
N PHE A 372 20.73 -0.41 -11.11
CA PHE A 372 22.03 -0.89 -11.57
C PHE A 372 22.56 -0.06 -12.74
N CYS A 373 21.79 0.04 -13.82
CA CYS A 373 22.18 0.76 -15.02
C CYS A 373 22.44 2.25 -14.76
N ALA A 374 21.62 2.87 -13.92
CA ALA A 374 21.80 4.28 -13.56
C ALA A 374 23.08 4.51 -12.75
N THR A 375 23.32 3.67 -11.72
CA THR A 375 24.52 3.80 -10.88
C THR A 375 25.78 3.44 -11.64
N PHE A 376 25.80 2.27 -12.29
CA PHE A 376 26.98 1.81 -13.04
C PHE A 376 27.30 2.67 -14.25
N GLY A 377 26.27 3.08 -15.02
CA GLY A 377 26.45 4.00 -16.15
C GLY A 377 26.96 5.37 -15.71
N SER A 378 26.50 5.89 -14.55
CA SER A 378 27.05 7.13 -13.97
C SER A 378 28.51 6.97 -13.54
N CYS A 379 28.93 5.79 -13.02
CA CYS A 379 30.33 5.48 -12.73
C CYS A 379 31.17 5.47 -14.01
N LEU A 380 30.68 4.87 -15.11
CA LEU A 380 31.41 4.87 -16.38
C LEU A 380 31.62 6.26 -16.95
N LEU A 381 30.61 7.14 -16.85
CA LEU A 381 30.74 8.54 -17.23
C LEU A 381 31.73 9.29 -16.36
N TRP A 382 31.71 9.06 -15.04
CA TRP A 382 32.65 9.66 -14.09
C TRP A 382 34.10 9.24 -14.39
N MET A 383 34.35 7.95 -14.56
CA MET A 383 35.68 7.43 -14.91
C MET A 383 36.14 7.93 -16.30
N GLY A 384 35.25 7.89 -17.31
CA GLY A 384 35.57 8.32 -18.68
C GLY A 384 35.85 9.81 -18.81
N SER A 385 35.26 10.66 -17.93
CA SER A 385 35.50 12.08 -17.91
C SER A 385 36.80 12.48 -17.16
N GLY A 386 37.40 11.57 -16.38
CA GLY A 386 38.54 11.87 -15.52
C GLY A 386 38.27 12.92 -14.44
N TRP A 387 37.01 13.18 -14.12
CA TRP A 387 36.58 14.21 -13.18
C TRP A 387 36.85 13.78 -11.73
N ARG A 388 37.87 14.38 -11.09
CA ARG A 388 38.31 13.99 -9.75
C ARG A 388 37.21 14.04 -8.70
N ASP A 389 36.40 15.10 -8.72
CA ASP A 389 35.33 15.33 -7.72
C ASP A 389 33.95 14.81 -8.18
N GLY A 390 33.91 14.06 -9.27
CA GLY A 390 32.66 13.57 -9.89
C GLY A 390 31.96 12.44 -9.13
N ALA A 391 32.50 11.98 -7.98
CA ALA A 391 31.94 10.88 -7.17
C ALA A 391 30.49 11.14 -6.72
N SER A 392 30.10 12.40 -6.55
CA SER A 392 28.73 12.78 -6.20
C SER A 392 27.68 12.37 -7.27
N ALA A 393 28.09 12.20 -8.53
CA ALA A 393 27.17 11.78 -9.59
C ALA A 393 26.63 10.35 -9.41
N PRO A 394 27.45 9.28 -9.30
CA PRO A 394 26.95 7.95 -9.08
C PRO A 394 26.28 7.79 -7.69
N VAL A 395 26.72 8.53 -6.67
CA VAL A 395 26.04 8.56 -5.36
C VAL A 395 24.59 9.03 -5.53
N MET A 396 24.36 10.14 -6.23
CA MET A 396 23.02 10.69 -6.42
C MET A 396 22.16 9.81 -7.33
N ALA A 397 22.74 9.17 -8.33
CA ALA A 397 22.02 8.19 -9.14
C ALA A 397 21.54 7.01 -8.30
N ALA A 398 22.38 6.49 -7.41
CA ALA A 398 22.00 5.40 -6.48
C ALA A 398 20.90 5.82 -5.51
N ILE A 399 21.01 7.00 -4.88
CA ILE A 399 20.02 7.54 -3.94
C ILE A 399 18.67 7.72 -4.65
N LEU A 400 18.64 8.42 -5.78
CA LEU A 400 17.41 8.78 -6.47
C LEU A 400 16.66 7.55 -6.99
N CYS A 401 17.37 6.63 -7.65
CA CYS A 401 16.79 5.38 -8.12
C CYS A 401 16.27 4.50 -6.99
N SER A 402 16.94 4.48 -5.83
CA SER A 402 16.51 3.70 -4.67
C SER A 402 15.29 4.32 -3.98
N LEU A 403 15.30 5.63 -3.69
CA LEU A 403 14.22 6.33 -2.98
C LEU A 403 12.90 6.31 -3.75
N LEU A 404 12.95 6.46 -5.08
CA LEU A 404 11.75 6.62 -5.90
C LEU A 404 11.33 5.33 -6.62
N ALA A 405 12.03 4.22 -6.39
CA ALA A 405 11.74 2.93 -7.00
C ALA A 405 10.35 2.37 -6.67
N SER A 406 9.87 2.62 -5.44
CA SER A 406 8.57 2.14 -4.96
C SER A 406 7.38 2.92 -5.51
N GLN A 407 7.62 4.08 -6.15
CA GLN A 407 6.55 4.93 -6.67
C GLN A 407 6.03 4.44 -8.01
N ASP A 408 4.71 4.60 -8.22
CA ASP A 408 4.06 4.21 -9.47
C ASP A 408 4.40 5.15 -10.63
N THR A 409 4.63 6.44 -10.33
CA THR A 409 5.05 7.47 -11.29
C THR A 409 6.39 8.09 -10.91
N PRO A 410 7.50 7.33 -10.99
CA PRO A 410 8.79 7.79 -10.50
C PRO A 410 9.29 9.05 -11.21
N LEU A 411 9.02 9.21 -12.50
CA LEU A 411 9.45 10.38 -13.28
C LEU A 411 8.85 11.70 -12.77
N THR A 412 7.58 11.69 -12.33
CA THR A 412 6.94 12.88 -11.76
C THR A 412 7.63 13.31 -10.47
N SER A 413 7.92 12.35 -9.60
CA SER A 413 8.62 12.61 -8.34
C SER A 413 10.09 12.99 -8.56
N MET A 414 10.76 12.40 -9.55
CA MET A 414 12.11 12.78 -9.96
C MET A 414 12.18 14.22 -10.44
N LYS A 415 11.19 14.68 -11.22
CA LYS A 415 11.11 16.10 -11.65
C LYS A 415 10.98 17.06 -10.45
N LEU A 416 10.19 16.68 -9.44
CA LEU A 416 10.08 17.46 -8.19
C LEU A 416 11.40 17.44 -7.41
N PHE A 417 12.09 16.30 -7.40
CA PHE A 417 13.41 16.18 -6.77
C PHE A 417 14.45 17.07 -7.46
N VAL A 418 14.51 17.11 -8.79
CA VAL A 418 15.38 18.00 -9.57
C VAL A 418 15.13 19.47 -9.19
N ARG A 419 13.86 19.89 -9.11
CA ARG A 419 13.52 21.25 -8.65
C ARG A 419 14.07 21.54 -7.25
N GLY A 420 13.96 20.55 -6.34
CA GLY A 420 14.52 20.66 -4.99
C GLY A 420 16.05 20.78 -4.99
N VAL A 421 16.76 20.03 -5.85
CA VAL A 421 18.23 20.16 -5.99
C VAL A 421 18.62 21.56 -6.46
N ILE A 422 17.91 22.13 -7.45
CA ILE A 422 18.15 23.50 -7.91
C ILE A 422 17.94 24.50 -6.77
N VAL A 423 16.85 24.36 -6.02
CA VAL A 423 16.58 25.21 -4.84
C VAL A 423 17.69 25.05 -3.79
N ALA A 424 18.14 23.82 -3.53
CA ALA A 424 19.23 23.56 -2.59
C ALA A 424 20.54 24.24 -3.01
N ILE A 425 20.89 24.21 -4.30
CA ILE A 425 22.09 24.87 -4.83
C ILE A 425 21.99 26.38 -4.60
N ILE A 426 20.88 27.01 -4.99
CA ILE A 426 20.69 28.46 -4.81
C ILE A 426 20.80 28.87 -3.35
N ILE A 427 20.10 28.15 -2.46
CA ILE A 427 20.14 28.42 -1.02
C ILE A 427 21.57 28.22 -0.48
N SER A 428 22.27 27.16 -0.88
CA SER A 428 23.62 26.87 -0.40
C SER A 428 24.63 27.93 -0.85
N VAL A 429 24.50 28.44 -2.08
CA VAL A 429 25.32 29.56 -2.55
C VAL A 429 25.10 30.81 -1.68
N ILE A 430 23.84 31.14 -1.34
CA ILE A 430 23.54 32.27 -0.45
C ILE A 430 24.15 32.06 0.94
N TYR A 431 24.03 30.85 1.49
CA TYR A 431 24.63 30.53 2.79
C TYR A 431 26.16 30.67 2.77
N VAL A 432 26.83 30.04 1.80
CA VAL A 432 28.29 30.00 1.73
C VAL A 432 28.89 31.40 1.39
N ALA A 433 28.22 32.16 0.50
CA ALA A 433 28.75 33.46 0.08
C ALA A 433 28.43 34.61 1.05
N LEU A 434 27.26 34.59 1.70
CA LEU A 434 26.77 35.75 2.45
C LEU A 434 26.59 35.48 3.96
N LEU A 435 26.08 34.35 4.38
CA LEU A 435 25.66 34.13 5.76
C LEU A 435 26.74 33.48 6.62
N LEU A 436 27.38 32.41 6.14
CA LEU A 436 28.40 31.69 6.89
C LEU A 436 29.66 32.48 7.19
N PRO A 437 30.17 33.38 6.31
CA PRO A 437 31.30 34.21 6.65
C PRO A 437 31.08 35.16 7.85
N GLN A 438 29.81 35.44 8.18
CA GLN A 438 29.42 36.26 9.32
C GLN A 438 29.28 35.48 10.62
N ALA A 439 29.23 34.14 10.57
CA ALA A 439 29.04 33.27 11.71
C ALA A 439 30.39 33.01 12.40
N THR A 440 30.74 33.83 13.37
CA THR A 440 32.00 33.73 14.14
C THR A 440 31.89 32.89 15.42
N SER A 441 30.67 32.59 15.86
CA SER A 441 30.38 31.74 17.02
C SER A 441 29.30 30.70 16.68
N PHE A 442 29.15 29.67 17.54
CA PHE A 442 28.12 28.66 17.38
C PHE A 442 26.74 29.25 17.46
N GLU A 443 26.49 30.21 18.34
CA GLU A 443 25.18 30.91 18.45
C GLU A 443 24.86 31.70 17.18
N ALA A 444 25.86 32.38 16.59
CA ALA A 444 25.67 33.07 15.31
C ALA A 444 25.34 32.08 14.19
N LEU A 445 26.01 30.93 14.16
CA LEU A 445 25.70 29.85 13.21
C LEU A 445 24.27 29.34 13.39
N MET A 446 23.80 29.12 14.63
CA MET A 446 22.43 28.70 14.91
C MET A 446 21.40 29.74 14.39
N ILE A 447 21.64 31.04 14.69
CA ILE A 447 20.75 32.11 14.23
C ILE A 447 20.69 32.15 12.69
N CYS A 448 21.81 31.98 12.01
CA CYS A 448 21.85 31.92 10.55
C CYS A 448 21.11 30.70 9.98
N LEU A 449 21.25 29.52 10.58
CA LEU A 449 20.65 28.29 10.08
C LEU A 449 19.16 28.12 10.45
N ALA A 450 18.69 28.70 11.59
CA ALA A 450 17.35 28.50 12.12
C ALA A 450 16.23 28.80 11.12
N PRO A 451 16.19 29.93 10.39
CA PRO A 451 15.12 30.21 9.44
C PRO A 451 15.04 29.18 8.31
N GLY A 452 16.19 28.81 7.76
CA GLY A 452 16.27 27.81 6.69
C GLY A 452 15.82 26.43 7.13
N LEU A 453 16.29 25.96 8.28
CA LEU A 453 15.90 24.68 8.87
C LEU A 453 14.41 24.65 9.23
N MET A 454 13.85 25.74 9.73
CA MET A 454 12.42 25.87 10.05
C MET A 454 11.56 25.74 8.80
N ILE A 455 11.89 26.49 7.74
CA ILE A 455 11.17 26.42 6.47
C ILE A 455 11.27 25.02 5.88
N LEU A 456 12.46 24.43 5.93
CA LEU A 456 12.72 23.08 5.41
C LEU A 456 11.90 22.02 6.16
N ALA A 457 11.85 22.08 7.49
CA ALA A 457 11.06 21.18 8.30
C ALA A 457 9.55 21.34 8.03
N LEU A 458 9.04 22.57 7.83
CA LEU A 458 7.67 22.84 7.40
C LEU A 458 7.37 22.25 6.02
N MET A 459 8.31 22.34 5.07
CA MET A 459 8.16 21.72 3.74
C MET A 459 8.11 20.18 3.84
N ILE A 460 8.92 19.58 4.70
CA ILE A 460 8.92 18.12 4.94
C ILE A 460 7.60 17.66 5.57
N ALA A 461 7.03 18.45 6.49
CA ALA A 461 5.77 18.12 7.14
C ALA A 461 4.56 18.06 6.20
N ARG A 462 4.63 18.68 5.02
CA ARG A 462 3.51 18.78 4.08
C ARG A 462 3.60 17.79 2.93
N PRO A 463 2.53 17.01 2.65
CA PRO A 463 2.55 16.04 1.55
C PRO A 463 2.85 16.66 0.17
N SER A 464 2.35 17.89 -0.10
CA SER A 464 2.52 18.57 -1.40
C SER A 464 3.94 19.05 -1.66
N THR A 465 4.70 19.42 -0.63
CA THR A 465 6.07 19.97 -0.73
C THR A 465 7.13 18.98 -0.20
N ASN A 466 6.72 17.86 0.36
CA ASN A 466 7.59 16.88 1.01
C ASN A 466 8.75 16.44 0.10
N MET A 467 8.50 16.16 -1.19
CA MET A 467 9.55 15.72 -2.12
C MET A 467 10.61 16.77 -2.36
N ILE A 468 10.20 18.04 -2.47
CA ILE A 468 11.14 19.18 -2.62
C ILE A 468 11.90 19.34 -1.31
N GLY A 469 11.21 19.37 -0.16
CA GLY A 469 11.83 19.48 1.17
C GLY A 469 12.85 18.36 1.43
N LEU A 470 12.50 17.12 1.08
CA LEU A 470 13.40 15.96 1.23
C LEU A 470 14.67 16.10 0.36
N SER A 471 14.52 16.56 -0.89
CA SER A 471 15.64 16.80 -1.79
C SER A 471 16.59 17.86 -1.23
N VAL A 472 16.02 18.97 -0.73
CA VAL A 472 16.79 20.07 -0.13
C VAL A 472 17.49 19.58 1.16
N ALA A 473 16.83 18.80 2.01
CA ALA A 473 17.38 18.26 3.25
C ALA A 473 18.57 17.31 3.03
N ILE A 474 18.57 16.56 1.94
CA ILE A 474 19.69 15.68 1.59
C ILE A 474 20.92 16.47 1.18
N GLN A 475 20.74 17.62 0.50
CA GLN A 475 21.82 18.32 -0.17
C GLN A 475 22.44 19.47 0.66
N ILE A 476 21.61 20.28 1.32
CA ILE A 476 22.08 21.49 1.99
C ILE A 476 23.21 21.26 2.98
N PRO A 477 23.11 20.31 3.96
CA PRO A 477 24.18 20.15 4.94
C PRO A 477 25.53 19.78 4.32
N GLY A 478 25.49 18.99 3.22
CA GLY A 478 26.69 18.63 2.47
C GLY A 478 27.27 19.77 1.63
N PHE A 479 26.42 20.56 0.98
CA PHE A 479 26.85 21.71 0.17
C PHE A 479 27.41 22.86 0.99
N ILE A 480 26.83 23.11 2.17
CA ILE A 480 27.29 24.15 3.10
C ILE A 480 28.64 23.77 3.75
N GLY A 481 28.98 22.47 3.80
CA GLY A 481 30.23 22.00 4.38
C GLY A 481 30.33 22.24 5.89
N LEU A 482 29.22 21.92 6.61
CA LEU A 482 29.21 22.01 8.09
C LEU A 482 30.28 21.09 8.68
N GLY A 483 31.31 21.66 9.29
CA GLY A 483 32.44 20.96 9.90
C GLY A 483 33.14 21.83 10.97
N HIS A 484 34.16 21.30 11.60
CA HIS A 484 34.95 22.00 12.66
C HIS A 484 35.58 23.32 12.18
N HIS A 485 35.98 23.37 10.92
CA HIS A 485 36.45 24.58 10.28
C HIS A 485 35.46 24.94 9.17
N LEU A 486 34.65 25.96 9.44
CA LEU A 486 33.83 26.57 8.39
C LEU A 486 34.78 27.24 7.39
N LYS A 487 35.16 26.51 6.36
CA LYS A 487 35.87 27.04 5.17
C LYS A 487 34.86 27.12 4.05
N PRO A 488 34.19 28.27 3.90
CA PRO A 488 33.24 28.45 2.79
C PRO A 488 33.99 28.39 1.46
N ASP A 489 33.94 27.24 0.79
CA ASP A 489 34.56 27.02 -0.51
C ASP A 489 33.46 26.96 -1.59
N LEU A 490 33.27 28.12 -2.26
CA LEU A 490 32.27 28.25 -3.31
C LEU A 490 32.63 27.39 -4.54
N VAL A 491 33.94 27.19 -4.83
CA VAL A 491 34.38 26.39 -5.97
C VAL A 491 34.02 24.92 -5.76
N LEU A 492 34.33 24.40 -4.56
CA LEU A 492 33.98 23.04 -4.18
C LEU A 492 32.45 22.81 -4.19
N LEU A 493 31.68 23.81 -3.69
CA LEU A 493 30.22 23.75 -3.73
C LEU A 493 29.71 23.65 -5.17
N ILE A 494 30.17 24.55 -6.07
CA ILE A 494 29.73 24.55 -7.47
C ILE A 494 30.11 23.24 -8.16
N ASN A 495 31.32 22.75 -7.94
CA ASN A 495 31.78 21.47 -8.51
C ASN A 495 30.94 20.29 -8.05
N ASN A 496 30.68 20.16 -6.75
CA ASN A 496 29.78 19.16 -6.20
C ASN A 496 28.32 19.30 -6.69
N ALA A 497 27.85 20.54 -6.86
CA ALA A 497 26.52 20.81 -7.37
C ALA A 497 26.36 20.35 -8.83
N ILE A 498 27.36 20.59 -9.68
CA ILE A 498 27.37 20.15 -11.07
C ILE A 498 27.41 18.60 -11.12
N ALA A 499 28.26 17.96 -10.32
CA ALA A 499 28.34 16.50 -10.24
C ALA A 499 27.03 15.88 -9.78
N THR A 500 26.41 16.43 -8.73
CA THR A 500 25.10 16.03 -8.21
C THR A 500 24.02 16.16 -9.28
N MET A 501 23.96 17.29 -9.98
CA MET A 501 22.99 17.54 -11.06
C MET A 501 23.19 16.56 -12.22
N ALA A 502 24.44 16.29 -12.61
CA ALA A 502 24.75 15.32 -13.65
C ALA A 502 24.24 13.91 -13.28
N GLY A 503 24.49 13.48 -12.05
CA GLY A 503 24.01 12.17 -11.56
C GLY A 503 22.49 12.09 -11.50
N VAL A 504 21.83 13.12 -11.02
CA VAL A 504 20.36 13.21 -10.96
C VAL A 504 19.77 13.16 -12.37
N MET A 505 20.30 13.96 -13.31
CA MET A 505 19.82 13.98 -14.71
C MET A 505 20.04 12.63 -15.39
N PHE A 506 21.19 12.01 -15.19
CA PHE A 506 21.46 10.68 -15.73
C PHE A 506 20.47 9.63 -15.19
N ALA A 507 20.19 9.64 -13.88
CA ALA A 507 19.19 8.74 -13.26
C ALA A 507 17.78 8.99 -13.85
N VAL A 508 17.39 10.25 -14.09
CA VAL A 508 16.12 10.58 -14.73
C VAL A 508 16.06 10.02 -16.16
N ILE A 509 17.11 10.18 -16.94
CA ILE A 509 17.18 9.69 -18.33
C ILE A 509 17.06 8.15 -18.36
N ILE A 510 17.85 7.45 -17.57
CA ILE A 510 17.80 5.98 -17.51
C ILE A 510 16.42 5.48 -17.03
N THR A 511 15.85 6.15 -16.03
CA THR A 511 14.49 5.81 -15.57
C THR A 511 13.44 6.09 -16.62
N ALA A 512 13.56 7.17 -17.38
CA ALA A 512 12.66 7.49 -18.49
C ALA A 512 12.73 6.44 -19.61
N ILE A 513 13.90 5.95 -19.92
CA ILE A 513 14.09 4.92 -20.96
C ILE A 513 13.51 3.58 -20.47
N MET A 514 13.84 3.16 -19.23
CA MET A 514 13.52 1.82 -18.75
C MET A 514 12.12 1.71 -18.12
N ARG A 515 11.64 2.74 -17.44
CA ARG A 515 10.40 2.72 -16.65
C ARG A 515 9.29 3.62 -17.19
N ASN A 516 9.36 4.08 -18.43
CA ASN A 516 8.32 4.89 -19.05
C ASN A 516 7.09 4.08 -19.46
N LYS A 517 6.58 3.27 -18.54
CA LYS A 517 5.33 2.52 -18.74
C LYS A 517 4.17 3.30 -18.15
N ARG A 518 3.09 3.46 -18.94
CA ARG A 518 1.86 4.11 -18.48
C ARG A 518 1.26 3.33 -17.29
N PRO A 519 0.66 4.00 -16.30
CA PRO A 519 -0.02 3.35 -15.17
C PRO A 519 -1.07 2.32 -15.61
N SER A 520 -1.81 2.60 -16.68
CA SER A 520 -2.76 1.67 -17.29
C SER A 520 -2.15 0.33 -17.73
N TRP A 521 -0.91 0.34 -18.24
CA TRP A 521 -0.23 -0.90 -18.61
C TRP A 521 0.06 -1.77 -17.38
N THR A 522 0.52 -1.15 -16.27
CA THR A 522 0.79 -1.86 -15.02
C THR A 522 -0.50 -2.36 -14.38
N ALA A 523 -1.59 -1.59 -14.45
CA ALA A 523 -2.92 -1.99 -14.01
C ALA A 523 -3.44 -3.19 -14.81
N ARG A 524 -3.46 -3.13 -16.15
CA ARG A 524 -3.88 -4.24 -17.01
C ARG A 524 -3.04 -5.51 -16.78
N ARG A 525 -1.76 -5.36 -16.50
CA ARG A 525 -0.89 -6.49 -16.15
C ARG A 525 -1.30 -7.13 -14.83
N ALA A 526 -1.61 -6.33 -13.80
CA ALA A 526 -2.09 -6.83 -12.51
C ALA A 526 -3.45 -7.52 -12.65
N VAL A 527 -4.37 -7.00 -13.49
CA VAL A 527 -5.64 -7.65 -13.83
C VAL A 527 -5.40 -9.02 -14.48
N ARG A 528 -4.52 -9.11 -15.49
CA ARG A 528 -4.18 -10.42 -16.11
C ARG A 528 -3.57 -11.40 -15.11
N GLN A 529 -2.79 -10.91 -14.15
CA GLN A 529 -2.25 -11.77 -13.09
C GLN A 529 -3.35 -12.21 -12.11
N GLY A 530 -4.36 -11.38 -11.85
CA GLY A 530 -5.57 -11.75 -11.10
C GLY A 530 -6.33 -12.89 -11.79
N LEU A 531 -6.60 -12.76 -13.07
CA LEU A 531 -7.23 -13.81 -13.88
C LEU A 531 -6.44 -15.14 -13.89
N ARG A 532 -5.11 -15.08 -13.92
CA ARG A 532 -4.28 -16.30 -13.84
C ARG A 532 -4.41 -16.99 -12.47
N GLU A 533 -4.46 -16.21 -11.39
CA GLU A 533 -4.67 -16.78 -10.04
C GLU A 533 -6.08 -17.37 -9.90
N LEU A 534 -7.10 -16.69 -10.43
CA LEU A 534 -8.46 -17.22 -10.47
C LEU A 534 -8.51 -18.54 -11.25
N LEU A 535 -7.89 -18.60 -12.41
CA LEU A 535 -7.82 -19.82 -13.22
C LEU A 535 -7.11 -20.97 -12.48
N ARG A 536 -6.03 -20.67 -11.77
CA ARG A 536 -5.34 -21.67 -10.93
C ARG A 536 -6.24 -22.15 -9.80
N PHE A 537 -6.86 -21.21 -9.09
CA PHE A 537 -7.72 -21.52 -7.95
C PHE A 537 -8.93 -22.39 -8.36
N ILE A 538 -9.57 -22.08 -9.50
CA ILE A 538 -10.67 -22.87 -10.05
C ILE A 538 -10.20 -24.30 -10.38
N LYS A 539 -9.04 -24.45 -11.03
CA LYS A 539 -8.49 -25.77 -11.35
C LYS A 539 -8.07 -26.58 -10.11
N GLU A 540 -7.53 -25.91 -9.10
CA GLU A 540 -7.20 -26.55 -7.82
C GLU A 540 -8.46 -27.01 -7.09
N THR A 541 -9.53 -26.20 -7.15
CA THR A 541 -10.84 -26.54 -6.57
C THR A 541 -11.44 -27.76 -7.23
N GLU A 542 -11.40 -27.84 -8.54
CA GLU A 542 -11.88 -29.00 -9.33
C GLU A 542 -11.11 -30.29 -8.99
N ARG A 543 -9.76 -30.22 -8.97
CA ARG A 543 -8.92 -31.42 -8.78
C ARG A 543 -8.93 -31.97 -7.36
N ASN A 544 -8.67 -31.10 -6.37
CA ASN A 544 -8.33 -31.54 -5.01
C ASN A 544 -9.35 -31.15 -3.94
N GLY A 545 -10.40 -30.37 -4.30
CA GLY A 545 -11.22 -29.69 -3.30
C GLY A 545 -10.33 -28.79 -2.44
N SER A 546 -9.98 -27.60 -2.90
CA SER A 546 -9.04 -26.70 -2.19
C SER A 546 -9.45 -26.51 -0.72
N SER A 547 -8.45 -26.33 0.15
CA SER A 547 -8.69 -26.16 1.58
C SER A 547 -9.26 -24.75 1.88
N LEU A 548 -9.92 -24.59 3.05
CA LEU A 548 -10.36 -23.26 3.54
C LEU A 548 -9.21 -22.26 3.60
N LEU A 549 -7.98 -22.73 3.85
CA LEU A 549 -6.76 -21.91 3.80
C LEU A 549 -6.47 -21.43 2.37
N GLY A 550 -6.68 -22.26 1.36
CA GLY A 550 -6.56 -21.91 -0.06
C GLY A 550 -7.54 -20.81 -0.46
N ARG A 551 -8.80 -20.90 0.01
CA ARG A 551 -9.84 -19.88 -0.17
C ARG A 551 -9.43 -18.53 0.43
N GLN A 552 -8.99 -18.52 1.69
CA GLN A 552 -8.53 -17.28 2.35
C GLN A 552 -7.32 -16.67 1.66
N ARG A 553 -6.36 -17.50 1.23
CA ARG A 553 -5.20 -17.06 0.45
C ARG A 553 -5.62 -16.42 -0.87
N PHE A 554 -6.53 -17.03 -1.60
CA PHE A 554 -7.06 -16.50 -2.86
C PHE A 554 -7.69 -15.14 -2.67
N ILE A 555 -8.61 -14.99 -1.69
CA ILE A 555 -9.27 -13.73 -1.37
C ILE A 555 -8.25 -12.64 -1.03
N SER A 556 -7.31 -12.93 -0.13
CA SER A 556 -6.27 -11.98 0.27
C SER A 556 -5.43 -11.50 -0.91
N LEU A 557 -5.00 -12.41 -1.79
CA LEU A 557 -4.21 -12.09 -2.98
C LEU A 557 -4.99 -11.26 -3.99
N MET A 558 -6.26 -11.57 -4.19
CA MET A 558 -7.11 -10.83 -5.14
C MET A 558 -7.43 -9.43 -4.64
N LEU A 559 -7.78 -9.28 -3.35
CA LEU A 559 -8.01 -7.97 -2.74
C LEU A 559 -6.73 -7.11 -2.75
N ASP A 560 -5.56 -7.71 -2.48
CA ASP A 560 -4.29 -6.97 -2.57
C ASP A 560 -3.98 -6.50 -4.00
N LYS A 561 -4.39 -7.25 -5.03
CA LYS A 561 -4.30 -6.79 -6.43
C LYS A 561 -5.25 -5.64 -6.73
N VAL A 562 -6.48 -5.69 -6.23
CA VAL A 562 -7.44 -4.59 -6.33
C VAL A 562 -6.84 -3.32 -5.71
N ASN A 563 -6.24 -3.43 -4.53
CA ASN A 563 -5.58 -2.32 -3.84
C ASN A 563 -4.43 -1.70 -4.65
N VAL A 564 -3.76 -2.50 -5.47
CA VAL A 564 -2.68 -2.03 -6.37
C VAL A 564 -3.22 -1.42 -7.66
N VAL A 565 -4.32 -1.96 -8.19
CA VAL A 565 -4.89 -1.56 -9.49
C VAL A 565 -5.66 -0.25 -9.40
N LEU A 566 -6.50 -0.09 -8.38
CA LEU A 566 -7.40 1.06 -8.24
C LEU A 566 -6.67 2.42 -8.27
N PRO A 567 -5.62 2.66 -7.44
CA PRO A 567 -4.91 3.93 -7.46
C PRO A 567 -4.21 4.21 -8.80
N ARG A 568 -3.73 3.15 -9.48
CA ARG A 568 -3.02 3.27 -10.76
C ARG A 568 -3.94 3.65 -11.91
N LEU A 569 -5.18 3.15 -11.89
CA LEU A 569 -6.20 3.53 -12.88
C LEU A 569 -6.55 5.02 -12.77
N ARG A 570 -6.57 5.57 -11.56
CA ARG A 570 -6.84 6.99 -11.33
C ARG A 570 -5.75 7.93 -11.86
N LEU A 571 -4.53 7.45 -11.98
CA LEU A 571 -3.40 8.20 -12.55
C LEU A 571 -3.42 8.25 -14.09
N ASP A 572 -4.34 7.52 -14.73
CA ASP A 572 -4.49 7.54 -16.19
C ASP A 572 -5.45 8.68 -16.60
N PRO A 573 -5.12 9.47 -17.63
CA PRO A 573 -6.02 10.49 -18.17
C PRO A 573 -7.37 9.94 -18.68
N HIS A 574 -7.40 8.67 -19.04
CA HIS A 574 -8.62 7.95 -19.47
C HIS A 574 -8.79 6.69 -18.60
N PRO A 575 -9.26 6.83 -17.36
CA PRO A 575 -9.35 5.71 -16.44
C PRO A 575 -10.40 4.71 -16.91
N ASP A 576 -9.97 3.49 -17.23
CA ASP A 576 -10.87 2.37 -17.46
C ASP A 576 -11.25 1.73 -16.10
N MET A 577 -12.14 2.41 -15.37
CA MET A 577 -12.62 1.96 -14.05
C MET A 577 -13.35 0.62 -14.12
N ARG A 578 -13.85 0.22 -15.31
CA ARG A 578 -14.46 -1.10 -15.55
C ARG A 578 -13.47 -2.22 -15.24
N SER A 579 -12.17 -2.01 -15.48
CA SER A 579 -11.13 -3.00 -15.18
C SER A 579 -10.96 -3.28 -13.67
N ALA A 580 -11.23 -2.31 -12.80
CA ALA A 580 -11.16 -2.50 -11.36
C ALA A 580 -12.39 -3.19 -10.79
N GLY A 581 -13.57 -2.76 -11.22
CA GLY A 581 -14.84 -3.43 -10.88
C GLY A 581 -14.84 -4.90 -11.32
N MET A 582 -14.19 -5.19 -12.46
CA MET A 582 -14.00 -6.53 -12.96
C MET A 582 -13.24 -7.44 -11.96
N LEU A 583 -12.11 -6.96 -11.39
CA LEU A 583 -11.36 -7.75 -10.41
C LEU A 583 -12.15 -8.06 -9.14
N LEU A 584 -12.95 -7.13 -8.65
CA LEU A 584 -13.81 -7.37 -7.48
C LEU A 584 -14.87 -8.43 -7.78
N LYS A 585 -15.50 -8.36 -8.95
CA LYS A 585 -16.46 -9.36 -9.41
C LYS A 585 -15.81 -10.75 -9.57
N GLU A 586 -14.54 -10.82 -9.97
CA GLU A 586 -13.80 -12.07 -10.10
C GLU A 586 -13.42 -12.71 -8.75
N VAL A 587 -13.28 -11.92 -7.69
CA VAL A 587 -13.18 -12.47 -6.33
C VAL A 587 -14.42 -13.30 -6.01
N TRP A 588 -15.60 -12.77 -6.33
CA TRP A 588 -16.87 -13.48 -6.12
C TRP A 588 -17.00 -14.73 -6.96
N LEU A 589 -16.59 -14.67 -8.22
CA LEU A 589 -16.59 -15.84 -9.09
C LEU A 589 -15.76 -17.00 -8.48
N GLY A 590 -14.56 -16.69 -8.01
CA GLY A 590 -13.69 -17.68 -7.36
C GLY A 590 -14.26 -18.21 -6.05
N VAL A 591 -14.80 -17.33 -5.20
CA VAL A 591 -15.38 -17.71 -3.91
C VAL A 591 -16.62 -18.59 -4.10
N ASN A 592 -17.55 -18.19 -4.97
CA ASN A 592 -18.75 -19.00 -5.21
C ASN A 592 -18.43 -20.32 -5.91
N SER A 593 -17.45 -20.36 -6.81
CA SER A 593 -17.00 -21.63 -7.41
C SER A 593 -16.43 -22.60 -6.37
N PHE A 594 -15.67 -22.07 -5.40
CA PHE A 594 -15.18 -22.88 -4.28
C PHE A 594 -16.29 -23.34 -3.35
N ASP A 595 -17.12 -22.40 -2.90
CA ASP A 595 -18.20 -22.70 -1.95
C ASP A 595 -19.24 -23.66 -2.60
N TYR A 596 -19.52 -23.55 -3.88
CA TYR A 596 -20.35 -24.48 -4.65
C TYR A 596 -19.80 -25.91 -4.63
N TYR A 597 -18.54 -26.08 -5.02
CA TYR A 597 -17.97 -27.41 -5.25
C TYR A 597 -17.32 -28.02 -3.99
N ALA A 598 -16.38 -27.30 -3.36
CA ALA A 598 -15.58 -27.86 -2.28
C ALA A 598 -16.38 -28.14 -1.02
N ARG A 599 -17.39 -27.30 -0.70
CA ARG A 599 -18.23 -27.49 0.48
C ARG A 599 -19.33 -28.52 0.27
N HIS A 600 -19.80 -28.68 -0.95
CA HIS A 600 -20.96 -29.51 -1.27
C HIS A 600 -20.60 -30.74 -2.13
N LYS A 601 -19.31 -31.08 -2.24
CA LYS A 601 -18.82 -32.19 -3.07
C LYS A 601 -19.54 -33.51 -2.79
N VAL A 602 -19.74 -33.85 -1.52
CA VAL A 602 -20.42 -35.09 -1.10
C VAL A 602 -21.89 -35.07 -1.53
N LEU A 603 -22.56 -33.93 -1.35
CA LEU A 603 -23.96 -33.75 -1.73
C LEU A 603 -24.14 -33.82 -3.26
N LEU A 604 -23.28 -33.16 -4.02
CA LEU A 604 -23.28 -33.20 -5.48
C LEU A 604 -23.05 -34.63 -6.02
N GLN A 605 -22.16 -35.38 -5.41
CA GLN A 605 -21.91 -36.78 -5.75
C GLN A 605 -23.11 -37.67 -5.41
N GLN A 606 -23.77 -37.46 -4.27
CA GLN A 606 -24.97 -38.18 -3.87
C GLN A 606 -26.10 -38.04 -4.91
N TYR A 607 -26.25 -36.86 -5.53
CA TYR A 607 -27.26 -36.60 -6.55
C TYR A 607 -26.75 -36.78 -7.98
N HIS A 608 -25.59 -37.39 -8.18
CA HIS A 608 -24.94 -37.60 -9.51
C HIS A 608 -24.85 -36.32 -10.35
N LEU A 609 -24.63 -35.14 -9.72
CA LEU A 609 -24.44 -33.89 -10.41
C LEU A 609 -22.96 -33.72 -10.78
N ASP A 610 -22.66 -33.95 -12.05
CA ASP A 610 -21.33 -33.72 -12.57
C ASP A 610 -21.15 -32.23 -12.93
N SER A 611 -20.24 -31.57 -12.28
CA SER A 611 -19.88 -30.18 -12.51
C SER A 611 -18.57 -30.01 -13.30
N GLY A 612 -17.95 -31.11 -13.72
CA GLY A 612 -16.65 -31.11 -14.39
C GLY A 612 -16.66 -30.32 -15.71
N GLN A 613 -17.72 -30.50 -16.51
CA GLN A 613 -17.87 -29.78 -17.76
C GLN A 613 -18.04 -28.27 -17.56
N MET A 614 -18.84 -27.86 -16.58
CA MET A 614 -18.99 -26.44 -16.21
C MET A 614 -17.64 -25.82 -15.80
N PHE A 615 -16.82 -26.51 -14.99
CA PHE A 615 -15.50 -26.01 -14.62
C PHE A 615 -14.54 -25.99 -15.81
N HIS A 616 -14.64 -26.92 -16.72
CA HIS A 616 -13.85 -26.92 -17.97
C HIS A 616 -14.17 -25.69 -18.84
N GLU A 617 -15.45 -25.42 -19.09
CA GLU A 617 -15.91 -24.28 -19.87
C GLU A 617 -15.57 -22.94 -19.21
N LEU A 618 -15.69 -22.87 -17.87
CA LEU A 618 -15.27 -21.72 -17.08
C LEU A 618 -13.75 -21.47 -17.22
N ALA A 619 -12.94 -22.52 -17.20
CA ALA A 619 -11.50 -22.41 -17.39
C ALA A 619 -11.14 -21.99 -18.85
N LEU A 620 -11.90 -22.43 -19.85
CA LEU A 620 -11.74 -21.99 -21.25
C LEU A 620 -12.10 -20.51 -21.42
N PHE A 621 -13.19 -20.07 -20.83
CA PHE A 621 -13.59 -18.66 -20.80
C PHE A 621 -12.48 -17.79 -20.20
N LEU A 622 -11.95 -18.15 -19.04
CA LEU A 622 -10.86 -17.41 -18.37
C LEU A 622 -9.58 -17.40 -19.21
N LYS A 623 -9.25 -18.50 -19.94
CA LYS A 623 -8.11 -18.52 -20.84
C LYS A 623 -8.31 -17.58 -22.04
N ARG A 624 -9.53 -17.51 -22.63
CA ARG A 624 -9.86 -16.55 -23.69
C ARG A 624 -9.74 -15.11 -23.18
N ARG A 625 -10.23 -14.85 -21.97
CA ARG A 625 -10.19 -13.55 -21.33
C ARG A 625 -8.78 -13.09 -20.94
N LEU A 626 -7.86 -14.00 -20.69
CA LEU A 626 -6.42 -13.68 -20.54
C LEU A 626 -5.79 -13.10 -21.80
N LYS A 627 -6.29 -13.49 -23.00
CA LYS A 627 -5.86 -12.93 -24.29
C LYS A 627 -6.50 -11.57 -24.53
N SER A 628 -7.83 -11.45 -24.35
CA SER A 628 -8.59 -10.22 -24.48
C SER A 628 -9.50 -10.03 -23.27
N LEU A 629 -9.24 -8.99 -22.45
CA LEU A 629 -9.94 -8.74 -21.19
C LEU A 629 -11.46 -8.52 -21.34
N GLN A 630 -11.91 -8.11 -22.52
CA GLN A 630 -13.31 -7.80 -22.80
C GLN A 630 -14.08 -8.97 -23.45
N THR A 631 -13.47 -10.16 -23.56
CA THR A 631 -14.14 -11.32 -24.16
C THR A 631 -15.37 -11.69 -23.32
N PRO A 632 -16.58 -11.74 -23.92
CA PRO A 632 -17.78 -12.18 -23.22
C PRO A 632 -17.74 -13.69 -22.97
N PRO A 633 -18.49 -14.19 -21.99
CA PRO A 633 -18.67 -15.63 -21.80
C PRO A 633 -19.44 -16.23 -23.01
N HIS A 634 -19.16 -17.47 -23.33
CA HIS A 634 -19.73 -18.18 -24.50
C HIS A 634 -20.98 -18.97 -24.14
N ALA A 635 -21.75 -19.32 -25.15
CA ALA A 635 -23.06 -19.96 -24.99
C ALA A 635 -22.98 -21.34 -24.31
N ASP A 636 -21.96 -22.14 -24.63
CA ASP A 636 -21.77 -23.48 -24.04
C ASP A 636 -21.64 -23.41 -22.50
N LEU A 637 -20.94 -22.38 -21.97
CA LEU A 637 -20.85 -22.15 -20.53
C LEU A 637 -22.20 -21.77 -19.93
N GLN A 638 -23.03 -21.02 -20.68
CA GLN A 638 -24.37 -20.66 -20.24
C GLN A 638 -25.28 -21.89 -20.17
N GLU A 639 -25.28 -22.73 -21.21
CA GLU A 639 -26.07 -23.94 -21.26
C GLU A 639 -25.75 -24.91 -20.12
N GLU A 640 -24.47 -25.11 -19.81
CA GLU A 640 -24.06 -25.96 -18.69
C GLU A 640 -24.50 -25.41 -17.33
N LEU A 641 -24.37 -24.08 -17.13
CA LEU A 641 -24.83 -23.43 -15.90
C LEU A 641 -26.35 -23.53 -15.77
N ASP A 642 -27.09 -23.29 -16.84
CA ASP A 642 -28.53 -23.32 -16.86
C ASP A 642 -29.06 -24.74 -16.62
N LEU A 643 -28.41 -25.77 -17.19
CA LEU A 643 -28.75 -27.17 -16.96
C LEU A 643 -28.58 -27.58 -15.50
N LEU A 644 -27.42 -27.21 -14.90
CA LEU A 644 -27.13 -27.50 -13.49
C LEU A 644 -28.09 -26.75 -12.54
N LEU A 645 -28.44 -25.50 -12.85
CA LEU A 645 -29.39 -24.71 -12.08
C LEU A 645 -30.77 -25.32 -12.07
N LEU A 646 -31.28 -25.75 -13.21
CA LEU A 646 -32.60 -26.41 -13.31
C LEU A 646 -32.63 -27.73 -12.53
N LYS A 647 -31.58 -28.54 -12.62
CA LYS A 647 -31.47 -29.78 -11.82
C LYS A 647 -31.45 -29.50 -10.32
N LEU A 648 -30.67 -28.51 -9.89
CA LEU A 648 -30.58 -28.13 -8.46
C LEU A 648 -31.91 -27.52 -7.98
N GLU A 649 -32.62 -26.75 -8.79
CA GLU A 649 -33.94 -26.21 -8.46
C GLU A 649 -34.95 -27.32 -8.17
N GLN A 650 -34.99 -28.34 -9.02
CA GLN A 650 -35.89 -29.50 -8.81
C GLN A 650 -35.55 -30.26 -7.52
N LEU A 651 -34.25 -30.43 -7.23
CA LEU A 651 -33.79 -31.12 -6.02
C LEU A 651 -34.03 -30.27 -4.77
N ALA A 652 -33.87 -28.96 -4.84
CA ALA A 652 -34.03 -28.03 -3.72
C ALA A 652 -35.48 -28.01 -3.19
N LYS A 653 -36.50 -28.31 -4.04
CA LYS A 653 -37.89 -28.50 -3.62
C LYS A 653 -38.10 -29.76 -2.77
N ARG A 654 -37.13 -30.71 -2.78
CA ARG A 654 -37.19 -31.97 -2.03
C ARG A 654 -36.21 -32.06 -0.86
N ASP A 655 -35.09 -31.37 -0.95
CA ASP A 655 -34.01 -31.40 0.06
C ASP A 655 -33.46 -29.97 0.27
N GLU A 656 -33.71 -29.39 1.44
CA GLU A 656 -33.23 -28.06 1.83
C GLU A 656 -31.70 -27.90 1.79
N ARG A 657 -30.95 -28.99 1.96
CA ARG A 657 -29.48 -28.96 1.89
C ARG A 657 -28.96 -28.52 0.51
N VAL A 658 -29.79 -28.65 -0.53
CA VAL A 658 -29.47 -28.26 -1.91
C VAL A 658 -29.65 -26.75 -2.17
N LEU A 659 -30.31 -26.02 -1.26
CA LEU A 659 -30.50 -24.57 -1.38
C LEU A 659 -29.16 -23.81 -1.44
N THR A 660 -28.22 -24.17 -0.58
CA THR A 660 -26.94 -23.47 -0.53
C THR A 660 -26.10 -23.61 -1.82
N PRO A 661 -25.87 -24.81 -2.39
CA PRO A 661 -25.21 -24.93 -3.69
C PRO A 661 -25.99 -24.25 -4.82
N LEU A 662 -27.32 -24.22 -4.79
CA LEU A 662 -28.14 -23.49 -5.76
C LEU A 662 -27.84 -21.99 -5.72
N PHE A 663 -27.75 -21.38 -4.53
CA PHE A 663 -27.36 -19.97 -4.36
C PHE A 663 -25.97 -19.66 -4.90
N HIS A 664 -25.00 -20.55 -4.65
CA HIS A 664 -23.66 -20.33 -5.16
C HIS A 664 -23.58 -20.43 -6.68
N LEU A 665 -24.27 -21.41 -7.26
CA LEU A 665 -24.31 -21.56 -8.72
C LEU A 665 -25.05 -20.40 -9.39
N PHE A 666 -26.17 -19.95 -8.82
CA PHE A 666 -26.88 -18.76 -9.27
C PHE A 666 -25.99 -17.51 -9.22
N SER A 667 -25.21 -17.34 -8.16
CA SER A 667 -24.28 -16.21 -8.05
C SER A 667 -23.18 -16.24 -9.12
N ILE A 668 -22.72 -17.42 -9.55
CA ILE A 668 -21.79 -17.59 -10.67
C ILE A 668 -22.48 -17.16 -11.98
N ARG A 669 -23.70 -17.64 -12.22
CA ARG A 669 -24.48 -17.28 -13.41
C ARG A 669 -24.78 -15.77 -13.47
N LEU A 670 -25.24 -15.19 -12.37
CA LEU A 670 -25.53 -13.76 -12.26
C LEU A 670 -24.30 -12.89 -12.61
N TYR A 671 -23.14 -13.32 -12.18
CA TYR A 671 -21.90 -12.64 -12.54
C TYR A 671 -21.56 -12.74 -14.03
N LEU A 672 -21.69 -13.94 -14.62
CA LEU A 672 -21.27 -14.19 -16.00
C LEU A 672 -22.30 -13.66 -17.01
N PHE A 673 -23.59 -13.78 -16.71
CA PHE A 673 -24.71 -13.47 -17.60
C PHE A 673 -25.75 -12.55 -16.93
N PRO A 674 -25.39 -11.31 -16.54
CA PRO A 674 -26.28 -10.43 -15.77
C PRO A 674 -27.53 -9.99 -16.52
N GLN A 675 -27.57 -10.07 -17.87
CA GLN A 675 -28.68 -9.62 -18.70
C GLN A 675 -29.56 -10.76 -19.24
N GLN A 676 -29.12 -12.01 -19.07
CA GLN A 676 -29.85 -13.17 -19.65
C GLN A 676 -31.03 -13.57 -18.77
N ALA A 677 -32.14 -13.88 -19.40
CA ALA A 677 -33.36 -14.38 -18.73
C ALA A 677 -33.08 -15.70 -17.96
N TRP A 678 -33.95 -15.99 -16.98
CA TRP A 678 -33.94 -17.27 -16.28
C TRP A 678 -34.16 -18.43 -17.24
N PRO A 679 -33.46 -19.56 -17.13
CA PRO A 679 -33.64 -20.69 -17.98
C PRO A 679 -35.07 -21.28 -17.83
N ILE A 680 -35.77 -21.48 -18.95
CA ILE A 680 -37.08 -22.13 -18.99
C ILE A 680 -36.85 -23.55 -19.50
N ILE A 681 -37.44 -24.54 -18.81
CA ILE A 681 -37.49 -25.90 -19.32
C ILE A 681 -38.34 -25.89 -20.61
N LYS A 682 -37.70 -26.09 -21.76
CA LYS A 682 -38.37 -26.32 -23.01
C LYS A 682 -38.91 -27.74 -23.08
#